data_30a578cce137216a25201970f0575c2e
#
_entry.id   30a578cce137216a25201970f0575c2e
#
_cell.length_a   1.000
_cell.length_b   1.000
_cell.length_c   1.000
_cell.angle_alpha   90.00
_cell.angle_beta   90.00
_cell.angle_gamma   90.00
#
_symmetry.space_group_name_H-M   'P 1'
#
loop_
_entity.id
_entity.type
_entity.pdbx_description
1 polymer ?
#
loop_
_entity_poly.entity_id
_entity_poly.type
_entity_poly.pdbx_seq_one_letter_code
_entity_poly.pdbx_strand_id
1 'polypeptide(L)'
;MTPLKANTFISFILLFVLLLLSGGAASQHRRGKVVPPDTQRTDSLQRGDTLQVGDTLQHGAGLPNDSLRQDTIAPPPPKKDALDAPVAYEANDSIVFTQSGFAHLYGQGKVSYPGADLEAEIISMDMDNSTVFARGVVDSVGTAKGRPVFEDGDTSYETDTIRYNFKSKRGLISNVVSQQGEGYVTGNNAKKGNNDELYMKSGRYTTCDHHDHPHFYMQMTYAKVRPKKNVVTGPAYLVVEDVPLPLAVPFFFFPFSSSYQSGFLMPTYMDDSNRGFGLTDGGYYFAISDQMDLKLRADIFTKGSWALNMESNYVKRYKYSGLLQASYQVTKTGDKGLPDYSVAKDFKVVWSHRQDPKANPNSTFSASVNFATSSYERTNIDNMYNSQAMSQNTKTSSVSYSRNFPDQHLNISMSSNIAQSMKDSSIAVTLPDMTISLSTIFPFKRKHAVGDERWYEKISVRYTGRLKNSIKTKDNLLFKKNLIRDWENGMQHEIPVSATFTLFKYFNVTPSVNYTERWYTRKVKKDWDDEQGKEVNDTTYGFHRVYDYSASLGINTKLYGMYKPLFMKKKEIQIRHVITPSISFSAAPDFTSSRYGYYDSYIKDQNGVRDTVQYSYYAGQVFTPPSGGKQGLISFNISNNLEMKFKDKNDSIRKVSLIDDLTMGISYNTAAQVRPWSDLTFNLRLKLSKSYTLSMNSTFATYAYEFDENGRVVPGNRTEWSYGRFGRWSGYGTSFSWTVNNDSWKKIRNFFTGQKDDEEQDQDQNASTEEDGDMEGEATEGGAPKKKTEKAAADADGYQVFKMPWSINFSTGFNITEDTSKPINRKNMRYPYKFSLNSLNINGNVKLTNKWAVSFNSGYDFNAKEITQTAFNITRDLHCFSMTAAISPFGRWKYYNFTIRANASILQDLKWEQRSQTQSNIQWY
;
A
#
# COMPACT_ATOMS: atom_id res chain seq x y z
N MET A 1 12.39 -23.88 -34.10
CA MET A 1 12.73 -23.69 -32.70
C MET A 1 11.85 -24.56 -31.84
N THR A 2 12.45 -25.43 -31.12
CA THR A 2 12.04 -26.73 -30.62
C THR A 2 10.94 -26.72 -29.53
N PRO A 3 10.07 -27.71 -29.46
CA PRO A 3 9.00 -27.86 -28.47
C PRO A 3 9.49 -28.18 -27.04
N LEU A 4 10.81 -28.13 -26.80
CA LEU A 4 11.42 -28.50 -25.51
C LEU A 4 11.18 -27.49 -24.37
N LYS A 5 10.89 -26.20 -24.67
CA LYS A 5 10.76 -25.17 -23.61
C LYS A 5 9.42 -25.16 -22.88
N ALA A 6 8.34 -25.60 -23.52
CA ALA A 6 7.04 -25.72 -22.88
C ALA A 6 6.96 -26.92 -21.94
N ASN A 7 7.57 -28.05 -22.34
CA ASN A 7 7.61 -29.25 -21.50
C ASN A 7 8.48 -29.04 -20.24
N THR A 8 9.53 -28.22 -20.31
CA THR A 8 10.39 -27.93 -19.16
C THR A 8 9.65 -27.08 -18.13
N PHE A 9 8.78 -26.15 -18.57
CA PHE A 9 7.98 -25.31 -17.67
C PHE A 9 6.86 -26.12 -16.98
N ILE A 10 6.16 -26.95 -17.75
CA ILE A 10 5.14 -27.87 -17.19
C ILE A 10 5.78 -28.86 -16.24
N SER A 11 6.99 -29.38 -16.56
CA SER A 11 7.75 -30.24 -15.66
C SER A 11 8.24 -29.52 -14.40
N PHE A 12 8.56 -28.22 -14.50
CA PHE A 12 8.95 -27.43 -13.33
C PHE A 12 7.75 -27.09 -12.43
N ILE A 13 6.59 -26.77 -13.03
CA ILE A 13 5.34 -26.60 -12.27
C ILE A 13 4.91 -27.93 -11.64
N LEU A 14 4.98 -29.04 -12.39
CA LEU A 14 4.70 -30.38 -11.85
C LEU A 14 5.70 -30.80 -10.77
N LEU A 15 6.99 -30.47 -10.92
CA LEU A 15 8.00 -30.74 -9.90
C LEU A 15 7.78 -29.87 -8.66
N PHE A 16 7.38 -28.61 -8.83
CA PHE A 16 7.07 -27.70 -7.72
C PHE A 16 5.78 -28.12 -7.01
N VAL A 17 4.77 -28.56 -7.76
CA VAL A 17 3.53 -29.13 -7.18
C VAL A 17 3.81 -30.49 -6.52
N LEU A 18 4.69 -31.33 -7.07
CA LEU A 18 5.13 -32.58 -6.46
C LEU A 18 5.98 -32.34 -5.19
N LEU A 19 6.83 -31.31 -5.18
CA LEU A 19 7.56 -30.89 -3.97
C LEU A 19 6.63 -30.35 -2.90
N LEU A 20 5.54 -29.68 -3.27
CA LEU A 20 4.49 -29.25 -2.34
C LEU A 20 3.65 -30.44 -1.81
N LEU A 21 3.51 -31.49 -2.61
CA LEU A 21 2.78 -32.71 -2.23
C LEU A 21 3.65 -33.70 -1.45
N SER A 22 4.97 -33.70 -1.63
CA SER A 22 5.93 -34.58 -0.94
C SER A 22 6.47 -34.02 0.38
N GLY A 23 6.16 -32.77 0.74
CA GLY A 23 6.54 -32.13 2.01
C GLY A 23 5.82 -32.66 3.26
N GLY A 24 5.07 -33.75 3.13
CA GLY A 24 4.32 -34.37 4.24
C GLY A 24 5.06 -35.47 5.03
N ALA A 25 6.31 -35.77 4.72
CA ALA A 25 7.02 -36.87 5.41
C ALA A 25 8.52 -36.64 5.49
N ALA A 26 8.96 -35.75 6.36
CA ALA A 26 10.30 -35.77 6.96
C ALA A 26 10.29 -35.00 8.28
N SER A 27 9.78 -35.61 9.33
CA SER A 27 9.96 -35.15 10.70
C SER A 27 11.33 -35.57 11.19
N GLN A 28 12.24 -34.66 11.39
CA GLN A 28 13.43 -34.88 12.17
C GLN A 28 13.09 -34.80 13.68
N HIS A 29 13.27 -35.90 14.34
CA HIS A 29 13.09 -36.05 15.79
C HIS A 29 14.06 -35.16 16.58
N ARG A 30 13.52 -34.30 17.44
CA ARG A 30 14.17 -33.89 18.68
C ARG A 30 13.14 -33.96 19.81
N ARG A 31 13.34 -34.92 20.69
CA ARG A 31 12.56 -35.13 21.92
C ARG A 31 12.96 -34.07 22.94
N GLY A 32 12.01 -33.23 23.35
CA GLY A 32 12.06 -32.51 24.62
C GLY A 32 10.91 -32.95 25.49
N LYS A 33 11.22 -33.56 26.66
CA LYS A 33 10.21 -33.98 27.63
C LYS A 33 9.57 -32.77 28.29
N VAL A 34 8.26 -32.71 28.24
CA VAL A 34 7.45 -31.77 29.04
C VAL A 34 6.83 -32.54 30.18
N VAL A 35 7.05 -32.09 31.41
CA VAL A 35 6.43 -32.60 32.65
C VAL A 35 5.14 -31.80 32.86
N PRO A 36 4.00 -32.45 33.15
CA PRO A 36 2.75 -31.75 33.44
C PRO A 36 2.69 -31.26 34.90
N PRO A 37 2.09 -30.13 35.20
CA PRO A 37 1.77 -29.70 36.56
C PRO A 37 0.42 -30.25 36.99
N ASP A 38 0.41 -30.78 38.20
CA ASP A 38 -0.73 -31.32 38.92
C ASP A 38 -1.80 -30.28 39.26
N THR A 39 -3.03 -30.75 39.21
CA THR A 39 -4.25 -30.08 39.65
C THR A 39 -4.44 -30.13 41.15
N GLN A 40 -4.75 -28.99 41.81
CA GLN A 40 -5.72 -29.01 42.91
C GLN A 40 -6.53 -27.70 43.01
N ARG A 41 -7.81 -27.97 43.13
CA ARG A 41 -8.95 -27.05 43.42
C ARG A 41 -8.84 -26.42 44.81
N THR A 42 -9.35 -25.21 44.97
CA THR A 42 -10.55 -25.03 45.84
C THR A 42 -11.11 -23.62 45.71
N ASP A 43 -12.43 -23.60 45.74
CA ASP A 43 -13.41 -22.50 45.69
C ASP A 43 -13.26 -21.47 46.84
N SER A 44 -13.63 -20.24 46.68
CA SER A 44 -14.93 -19.65 47.03
C SER A 44 -14.81 -18.14 47.30
N LEU A 45 -15.57 -17.37 46.57
CA LEU A 45 -16.69 -16.50 46.91
C LEU A 45 -16.46 -15.21 47.71
N GLN A 46 -16.92 -14.17 47.06
CA GLN A 46 -17.76 -13.02 47.49
C GLN A 46 -17.10 -11.71 47.84
N ARG A 47 -17.31 -10.74 46.97
CA ARG A 47 -18.35 -9.63 46.98
C ARG A 47 -18.25 -8.58 48.06
N GLY A 48 -18.29 -7.33 47.63
CA GLY A 48 -18.84 -6.17 48.30
C GLY A 48 -17.99 -4.91 48.17
N ASP A 49 -18.25 -4.13 47.27
CA ASP A 49 -19.02 -2.90 47.12
C ASP A 49 -18.68 -1.77 48.13
N THR A 50 -18.36 -0.66 47.51
CA THR A 50 -18.86 0.69 47.63
C THR A 50 -18.25 1.72 48.61
N LEU A 51 -17.80 2.78 47.97
CA LEU A 51 -18.18 4.20 48.11
C LEU A 51 -17.61 5.05 49.29
N GLN A 52 -16.94 6.03 48.83
CA GLN A 52 -17.16 7.49 48.97
C GLN A 52 -16.73 8.24 50.23
N VAL A 53 -15.89 9.22 50.00
CA VAL A 53 -16.04 10.67 50.19
C VAL A 53 -16.09 11.18 51.63
N GLY A 54 -15.29 12.19 51.90
CA GLY A 54 -15.63 13.21 52.85
C GLY A 54 -14.52 13.91 53.57
N ASP A 55 -14.16 14.97 53.02
CA ASP A 55 -13.64 16.26 53.52
C ASP A 55 -13.77 16.56 55.00
N THR A 56 -12.89 17.48 55.41
CA THR A 56 -12.97 18.65 56.23
C THR A 56 -12.41 18.61 57.66
N LEU A 57 -11.33 19.33 57.77
CA LEU A 57 -11.08 20.51 58.61
C LEU A 57 -11.46 20.52 60.10
N GLN A 58 -10.48 20.95 60.86
CA GLN A 58 -10.47 22.04 61.86
C GLN A 58 -10.19 21.69 63.32
N HIS A 59 -9.11 22.29 63.76
CA HIS A 59 -8.89 23.10 64.97
C HIS A 59 -9.40 22.65 66.36
N GLY A 60 -8.47 22.71 67.26
CA GLY A 60 -8.83 22.91 68.65
C GLY A 60 -7.66 22.78 69.66
N ALA A 61 -7.21 23.89 70.02
CA ALA A 61 -6.21 24.14 71.10
C ALA A 61 -6.66 23.66 72.52
N GLY A 62 -5.69 23.40 73.35
CA GLY A 62 -5.92 23.26 74.72
C GLY A 62 -4.82 22.58 75.50
N LEU A 63 -3.90 23.38 76.11
CA LEU A 63 -3.09 23.07 77.23
C LEU A 63 -3.89 23.10 78.51
N PRO A 64 -3.39 22.80 79.79
CA PRO A 64 -2.14 22.15 80.22
C PRO A 64 -2.34 21.19 81.43
N ASN A 65 -1.24 20.78 82.03
CA ASN A 65 -0.91 20.39 83.39
C ASN A 65 -0.61 18.90 83.59
N ASP A 66 0.40 18.52 84.15
CA ASP A 66 1.37 18.87 85.26
C ASP A 66 1.92 17.58 85.84
N SER A 67 3.22 17.58 85.98
CA SER A 67 4.01 16.88 87.04
C SER A 67 3.93 15.30 87.08
N LEU A 68 5.11 14.67 86.71
CA LEU A 68 5.94 13.99 87.75
C LEU A 68 7.29 13.53 87.08
N ARG A 69 8.36 14.00 87.74
CA ARG A 69 9.77 13.60 87.51
C ARG A 69 9.96 12.12 87.75
N GLN A 70 10.56 11.47 86.75
CA GLN A 70 11.46 10.32 87.03
C GLN A 70 12.66 10.43 86.12
N ASP A 71 13.84 10.52 86.77
CA ASP A 71 15.13 10.51 86.11
C ASP A 71 15.32 9.20 85.27
N THR A 72 15.38 9.34 83.93
CA THR A 72 15.86 8.29 83.07
C THR A 72 17.02 8.85 82.29
N ILE A 73 18.12 8.17 82.43
CA ILE A 73 19.41 8.33 81.74
C ILE A 73 19.17 8.61 80.24
N ALA A 74 19.70 9.74 79.70
CA ALA A 74 19.63 10.10 78.29
C ALA A 74 20.29 8.99 77.46
N PRO A 75 19.63 8.49 76.34
CA PRO A 75 20.30 7.63 75.43
C PRO A 75 21.49 8.34 74.79
N PRO A 76 22.58 7.66 74.51
CA PRO A 76 23.72 8.26 73.81
C PRO A 76 23.29 8.92 72.50
N PRO A 77 23.91 10.06 72.08
CA PRO A 77 23.59 10.74 70.86
C PRO A 77 23.69 9.76 69.70
N PRO A 78 22.71 9.75 68.71
CA PRO A 78 22.79 8.86 67.58
C PRO A 78 24.08 9.11 66.84
N LYS A 79 24.79 7.99 66.55
CA LYS A 79 25.99 8.00 65.70
C LYS A 79 25.63 8.71 64.40
N LYS A 80 26.42 9.71 63.98
CA LYS A 80 26.26 10.51 62.74
C LYS A 80 26.34 9.75 61.41
N ASP A 81 26.23 8.39 61.42
CA ASP A 81 26.49 7.53 60.30
C ASP A 81 25.29 6.60 59.88
N ALA A 82 24.09 6.91 60.34
CA ALA A 82 22.89 6.18 59.97
C ALA A 82 22.49 6.47 58.50
N LEU A 83 21.96 5.48 57.78
CA LEU A 83 21.33 5.63 56.49
C LEU A 83 20.08 6.55 56.63
N ASP A 84 19.75 7.29 55.55
CA ASP A 84 18.62 8.24 55.56
C ASP A 84 17.25 7.53 55.64
N ALA A 85 17.17 6.21 55.40
CA ALA A 85 15.97 5.39 55.50
C ALA A 85 16.30 3.98 56.03
N PRO A 86 15.34 3.27 56.62
CA PRO A 86 15.52 1.88 57.02
C PRO A 86 15.69 0.96 55.80
N VAL A 87 16.53 -0.06 55.92
CA VAL A 87 16.70 -1.15 54.95
C VAL A 87 15.72 -2.25 55.30
N ALA A 88 14.81 -2.61 54.41
CA ALA A 88 13.95 -3.78 54.56
C ALA A 88 14.66 -5.01 53.99
N TYR A 89 14.51 -6.14 54.65
CA TYR A 89 15.13 -7.40 54.23
C TYR A 89 14.23 -8.60 54.51
N GLU A 90 14.22 -9.59 53.62
CA GLU A 90 13.48 -10.81 53.75
C GLU A 90 14.27 -11.98 53.12
N ALA A 91 14.04 -13.20 53.53
CA ALA A 91 14.63 -14.37 52.98
C ALA A 91 13.67 -15.57 53.17
N ASN A 92 13.69 -16.50 52.23
CA ASN A 92 12.82 -17.70 52.29
C ASN A 92 13.33 -18.76 53.27
N ASP A 93 14.66 -18.96 53.41
CA ASP A 93 15.22 -20.02 54.25
C ASP A 93 15.60 -19.52 55.65
N SER A 94 16.56 -18.59 55.73
CA SER A 94 17.00 -18.11 57.03
C SER A 94 17.68 -16.75 56.98
N ILE A 95 17.62 -16.01 58.07
CA ILE A 95 18.36 -14.74 58.29
C ILE A 95 19.20 -14.91 59.55
N VAL A 96 20.51 -14.75 59.44
CA VAL A 96 21.45 -14.91 60.55
C VAL A 96 22.13 -13.58 60.80
N PHE A 97 21.98 -13.08 62.06
CA PHE A 97 22.68 -11.91 62.51
C PHE A 97 23.86 -12.32 63.36
N THR A 98 25.03 -11.76 63.13
CA THR A 98 26.25 -11.97 63.87
C THR A 98 26.51 -10.83 64.80
N GLN A 99 27.20 -11.12 65.94
CA GLN A 99 27.64 -10.13 66.92
C GLN A 99 28.64 -9.07 66.34
N SER A 100 29.26 -9.41 65.21
CA SER A 100 30.22 -8.57 64.46
C SER A 100 29.53 -7.63 63.46
N GLY A 101 28.22 -7.42 63.53
CA GLY A 101 27.50 -6.43 62.68
C GLY A 101 27.19 -6.91 61.26
N PHE A 102 27.23 -8.25 61.02
CA PHE A 102 26.82 -8.81 59.72
C PHE A 102 25.46 -9.47 59.81
N ALA A 103 24.68 -9.31 58.70
CA ALA A 103 23.46 -10.07 58.45
C ALA A 103 23.66 -10.94 57.21
N HIS A 104 23.32 -12.24 57.31
CA HIS A 104 23.36 -13.18 56.20
C HIS A 104 21.96 -13.69 55.93
N LEU A 105 21.51 -13.54 54.65
CA LEU A 105 20.24 -14.00 54.16
C LEU A 105 20.48 -15.18 53.20
N TYR A 106 19.74 -16.26 53.39
CA TYR A 106 19.83 -17.48 52.59
C TYR A 106 18.46 -17.83 52.00
N GLY A 107 18.46 -18.36 50.77
CA GLY A 107 17.27 -18.75 50.06
C GLY A 107 16.49 -17.56 49.51
N GLN A 108 16.83 -17.08 48.29
CA GLN A 108 16.19 -15.97 47.63
C GLN A 108 16.03 -14.74 48.51
N GLY A 109 17.11 -14.32 49.14
CA GLY A 109 17.13 -13.13 49.98
C GLY A 109 16.82 -11.88 49.18
N LYS A 110 16.03 -10.95 49.74
CA LYS A 110 15.69 -9.65 49.21
C LYS A 110 16.07 -8.55 50.19
N VAL A 111 16.74 -7.53 49.65
CA VAL A 111 17.11 -6.35 50.42
C VAL A 111 16.61 -5.10 49.69
N SER A 112 15.74 -4.32 50.32
CA SER A 112 15.11 -3.15 49.70
C SER A 112 15.51 -1.87 50.46
N TYR A 113 15.97 -0.88 49.71
CA TYR A 113 16.28 0.46 50.16
C TYR A 113 15.63 1.47 49.20
N PRO A 114 15.19 2.67 49.62
CA PRO A 114 14.53 3.58 48.69
C PRO A 114 15.28 3.80 47.37
N GLY A 115 14.70 3.30 46.27
CA GLY A 115 15.24 3.37 44.93
C GLY A 115 16.23 2.26 44.56
N ALA A 116 16.51 1.27 45.43
CA ALA A 116 17.42 0.17 45.13
C ALA A 116 16.94 -1.14 45.78
N ASP A 117 16.68 -2.16 44.94
CA ASP A 117 16.28 -3.51 45.35
C ASP A 117 17.34 -4.51 44.92
N LEU A 118 17.67 -5.48 45.79
CA LEU A 118 18.64 -6.53 45.51
C LEU A 118 18.07 -7.87 45.91
N GLU A 119 17.96 -8.76 44.97
CA GLU A 119 17.51 -10.13 45.14
C GLU A 119 18.63 -11.13 44.80
N ALA A 120 18.90 -12.12 45.63
CA ALA A 120 19.89 -13.17 45.35
C ALA A 120 19.71 -14.38 46.25
N GLU A 121 20.32 -15.52 45.87
CA GLU A 121 20.30 -16.73 46.69
C GLU A 121 21.03 -16.55 48.05
N ILE A 122 22.16 -15.83 48.05
CA ILE A 122 22.90 -15.51 49.27
C ILE A 122 23.22 -14.04 49.27
N ILE A 123 22.78 -13.31 50.34
CA ILE A 123 23.11 -11.92 50.59
C ILE A 123 23.81 -11.81 51.92
N SER A 124 24.96 -11.16 51.93
CA SER A 124 25.72 -10.80 53.14
C SER A 124 25.78 -9.28 53.31
N MET A 125 25.29 -8.78 54.38
CA MET A 125 25.18 -7.37 54.67
C MET A 125 26.09 -6.95 55.82
N ASP A 126 26.95 -5.99 55.62
CA ASP A 126 27.74 -5.32 56.63
C ASP A 126 27.02 -4.06 57.07
N MET A 127 26.42 -4.11 58.24
CA MET A 127 25.56 -3.06 58.76
C MET A 127 26.39 -1.81 59.19
N ASP A 128 27.58 -1.99 59.68
CA ASP A 128 28.46 -0.91 60.14
C ASP A 128 28.96 -0.07 58.95
N ASN A 129 29.30 -0.70 57.84
CA ASN A 129 29.76 -0.03 56.63
C ASN A 129 28.68 0.21 55.59
N SER A 130 27.42 -0.17 55.88
CA SER A 130 26.27 -0.06 54.96
C SER A 130 26.55 -0.71 53.61
N THR A 131 27.24 -1.84 53.59
CA THR A 131 27.69 -2.54 52.37
C THR A 131 27.00 -3.91 52.28
N VAL A 132 26.47 -4.22 51.10
CA VAL A 132 25.90 -5.51 50.80
C VAL A 132 26.76 -6.23 49.77
N PHE A 133 26.89 -7.53 49.94
CA PHE A 133 27.49 -8.46 48.98
C PHE A 133 26.50 -9.55 48.68
N ALA A 134 26.23 -9.78 47.38
CA ALA A 134 25.30 -10.84 46.98
C ALA A 134 25.93 -11.76 45.91
N ARG A 135 25.53 -13.04 45.92
CA ARG A 135 25.95 -14.06 44.97
C ARG A 135 24.88 -15.13 44.77
N GLY A 136 24.91 -15.77 43.59
CA GLY A 136 24.20 -16.99 43.34
C GLY A 136 24.89 -18.23 43.92
N VAL A 137 24.26 -19.39 43.78
CA VAL A 137 24.81 -20.70 44.12
C VAL A 137 24.87 -21.54 42.85
N VAL A 138 25.96 -22.30 42.70
CA VAL A 138 26.10 -23.25 41.61
C VAL A 138 25.59 -24.60 42.10
N ASP A 139 24.63 -25.19 41.37
CA ASP A 139 24.08 -26.49 41.70
C ASP A 139 25.07 -27.65 41.39
N SER A 140 24.74 -28.88 41.75
CA SER A 140 25.57 -30.05 41.52
C SER A 140 25.79 -30.41 40.04
N VAL A 141 25.05 -29.75 39.13
CA VAL A 141 25.14 -29.93 37.67
C VAL A 141 25.95 -28.79 37.01
N GLY A 142 26.41 -27.81 37.80
CA GLY A 142 27.16 -26.65 37.31
C GLY A 142 26.29 -25.48 36.85
N THR A 143 24.96 -25.51 37.05
CA THR A 143 24.03 -24.43 36.69
C THR A 143 23.96 -23.41 37.82
N ALA A 144 24.16 -22.10 37.48
CA ALA A 144 24.03 -21.04 38.45
C ALA A 144 22.53 -20.80 38.77
N LYS A 145 22.17 -20.86 40.06
CA LYS A 145 20.82 -20.61 40.57
C LYS A 145 20.82 -19.39 41.45
N GLY A 146 19.74 -18.57 41.35
CA GLY A 146 19.55 -17.39 42.15
C GLY A 146 20.64 -16.34 41.98
N ARG A 147 21.06 -16.08 40.71
CA ARG A 147 21.98 -14.97 40.39
C ARG A 147 21.43 -13.67 40.96
N PRO A 148 22.28 -12.80 41.49
CA PRO A 148 21.85 -11.47 41.97
C PRO A 148 21.20 -10.64 40.87
N VAL A 149 20.03 -10.11 41.18
CA VAL A 149 19.32 -9.10 40.37
C VAL A 149 19.31 -7.82 41.23
N PHE A 150 19.90 -6.79 40.70
CA PHE A 150 19.97 -5.48 41.36
C PHE A 150 19.16 -4.47 40.53
N GLU A 151 18.13 -3.94 41.11
CA GLU A 151 17.31 -2.89 40.52
C GLU A 151 17.66 -1.55 41.11
N ASP A 152 17.93 -0.54 40.29
CA ASP A 152 18.21 0.83 40.70
C ASP A 152 17.32 1.77 39.88
N GLY A 153 16.27 2.25 40.48
CA GLY A 153 15.19 2.93 39.81
C GLY A 153 14.51 1.99 38.77
N ASP A 154 14.49 2.40 37.51
CA ASP A 154 13.91 1.58 36.42
C ASP A 154 14.99 0.78 35.66
N THR A 155 16.19 0.58 36.20
CA THR A 155 17.26 -0.16 35.51
C THR A 155 17.59 -1.42 36.28
N SER A 156 17.50 -2.59 35.62
CA SER A 156 17.83 -3.88 36.21
C SER A 156 19.21 -4.34 35.74
N TYR A 157 19.97 -4.96 36.63
CA TYR A 157 21.29 -5.50 36.42
C TYR A 157 21.31 -6.97 36.92
N GLU A 158 21.39 -7.92 35.99
CA GLU A 158 21.70 -9.31 36.35
C GLU A 158 23.22 -9.46 36.48
N THR A 159 23.68 -10.24 37.44
CA THR A 159 25.10 -10.35 37.72
C THR A 159 25.46 -11.66 38.41
N ASP A 160 26.73 -12.08 38.36
CA ASP A 160 27.21 -13.23 39.13
C ASP A 160 27.48 -12.86 40.58
N THR A 161 28.09 -11.65 40.79
CA THR A 161 28.30 -11.12 42.14
C THR A 161 28.19 -9.62 42.13
N ILE A 162 27.66 -9.06 43.19
CA ILE A 162 27.58 -7.61 43.39
C ILE A 162 28.02 -7.25 44.81
N ARG A 163 28.82 -6.19 44.90
CA ARG A 163 29.09 -5.49 46.16
C ARG A 163 28.63 -4.05 46.02
N TYR A 164 27.67 -3.65 46.81
CA TYR A 164 27.07 -2.33 46.73
C TYR A 164 27.08 -1.65 48.11
N ASN A 165 27.36 -0.37 48.13
CA ASN A 165 27.31 0.44 49.34
C ASN A 165 26.19 1.44 49.27
N PHE A 166 25.17 1.31 50.14
CA PHE A 166 23.97 2.14 50.16
C PHE A 166 24.23 3.63 50.46
N LYS A 167 25.24 3.92 51.26
CA LYS A 167 25.58 5.28 51.64
C LYS A 167 26.27 6.03 50.49
N SER A 168 27.24 5.44 49.86
CA SER A 168 27.98 6.06 48.75
C SER A 168 27.35 5.86 47.39
N LYS A 169 26.34 4.99 47.29
CA LYS A 169 25.67 4.57 46.05
C LYS A 169 26.62 4.03 44.98
N ARG A 170 27.73 3.43 45.41
CA ARG A 170 28.78 2.85 44.57
C ARG A 170 28.76 1.33 44.67
N GLY A 171 29.00 0.69 43.49
CA GLY A 171 29.04 -0.77 43.45
C GLY A 171 30.14 -1.30 42.53
N LEU A 172 30.56 -2.54 42.85
CA LEU A 172 31.40 -3.36 41.99
C LEU A 172 30.57 -4.57 41.58
N ILE A 173 30.50 -4.83 40.27
CA ILE A 173 29.61 -5.83 39.69
C ILE A 173 30.46 -6.73 38.77
N SER A 174 30.31 -8.06 38.90
CA SER A 174 30.96 -9.00 38.02
C SER A 174 29.96 -9.65 37.07
N ASN A 175 30.34 -9.79 35.79
CA ASN A 175 29.53 -10.38 34.74
C ASN A 175 28.13 -9.75 34.66
N VAL A 176 28.10 -8.42 34.54
CA VAL A 176 26.87 -7.65 34.47
C VAL A 176 26.20 -7.81 33.12
N VAL A 177 24.89 -8.02 33.14
CA VAL A 177 23.98 -7.96 31.98
C VAL A 177 22.93 -6.92 32.30
N SER A 178 22.78 -5.93 31.44
CA SER A 178 21.77 -4.90 31.59
C SER A 178 21.11 -4.59 30.25
N GLN A 179 19.79 -4.65 30.23
CA GLN A 179 19.04 -4.25 29.06
C GLN A 179 18.98 -2.71 28.97
N GLN A 180 19.40 -2.17 27.84
CA GLN A 180 19.43 -0.75 27.56
C GLN A 180 18.78 -0.47 26.20
N GLY A 181 17.55 0.00 26.21
CA GLY A 181 16.75 0.17 24.98
C GLY A 181 16.44 -1.17 24.32
N GLU A 182 16.77 -1.30 23.02
CA GLU A 182 16.59 -2.55 22.26
C GLU A 182 17.77 -3.52 22.42
N GLY A 183 18.84 -3.16 23.14
CA GLY A 183 20.05 -3.96 23.25
C GLY A 183 20.43 -4.27 24.68
N TYR A 184 21.43 -5.15 24.80
CA TYR A 184 22.03 -5.59 26.04
C TYR A 184 23.47 -5.11 26.11
N VAL A 185 23.83 -4.55 27.26
CA VAL A 185 25.21 -4.26 27.60
C VAL A 185 25.70 -5.32 28.57
N THR A 186 26.75 -6.03 28.22
CA THR A 186 27.37 -7.05 29.08
C THR A 186 28.81 -6.68 29.35
N GLY A 187 29.33 -7.04 30.51
CA GLY A 187 30.73 -6.78 30.86
C GLY A 187 31.22 -7.60 32.07
N ASN A 188 32.48 -8.06 32.01
CA ASN A 188 33.03 -8.92 33.04
C ASN A 188 33.25 -8.23 34.37
N ASN A 189 33.66 -6.97 34.33
CA ASN A 189 33.92 -6.14 35.51
C ASN A 189 33.37 -4.74 35.32
N ALA A 190 32.36 -4.39 36.09
CA ALA A 190 31.70 -3.11 36.03
C ALA A 190 31.77 -2.38 37.38
N LYS A 191 31.93 -1.06 37.33
CA LYS A 191 31.93 -0.17 38.50
C LYS A 191 30.77 0.80 38.34
N LYS A 192 29.80 0.71 39.25
CA LYS A 192 28.71 1.67 39.36
C LYS A 192 29.18 2.90 40.12
N GLY A 193 29.00 4.09 39.52
CA GLY A 193 29.21 5.39 40.15
C GLY A 193 28.00 5.88 40.95
N ASN A 194 28.16 6.93 41.71
CA ASN A 194 27.09 7.56 42.50
C ASN A 194 26.09 8.38 41.63
N ASN A 195 26.42 8.58 40.37
CA ASN A 195 25.61 9.29 39.37
C ASN A 195 24.92 8.35 38.38
N ASP A 196 24.68 7.09 38.77
CA ASP A 196 24.06 6.00 38.00
C ASP A 196 24.83 5.63 36.73
N GLU A 197 26.04 6.14 36.54
CA GLU A 197 26.90 5.74 35.43
C GLU A 197 27.61 4.41 35.74
N LEU A 198 27.68 3.55 34.71
CA LEU A 198 28.40 2.29 34.80
C LEU A 198 29.68 2.36 33.98
N TYR A 199 30.80 2.08 34.57
CA TYR A 199 32.11 2.02 33.94
C TYR A 199 32.56 0.57 33.85
N MET A 200 32.89 0.11 32.64
CA MET A 200 33.30 -1.28 32.42
C MET A 200 34.52 -1.38 31.53
N LYS A 201 35.26 -2.46 31.74
CA LYS A 201 36.36 -2.92 30.90
C LYS A 201 35.92 -4.15 30.16
N SER A 202 36.31 -4.28 28.87
CA SER A 202 35.94 -5.39 28.01
C SER A 202 34.42 -5.62 27.93
N GLY A 203 33.67 -4.49 27.78
CA GLY A 203 32.21 -4.57 27.60
C GLY A 203 31.82 -5.06 26.21
N ARG A 204 30.62 -5.62 26.11
CA ARG A 204 29.98 -6.00 24.86
C ARG A 204 28.64 -5.30 24.75
N TYR A 205 28.28 -4.86 23.56
CA TYR A 205 26.96 -4.38 23.24
C TYR A 205 26.37 -5.27 22.14
N THR A 206 25.19 -5.80 22.35
CA THR A 206 24.46 -6.62 21.40
C THR A 206 22.96 -6.32 21.45
N THR A 207 22.28 -6.56 20.34
CA THR A 207 20.81 -6.55 20.29
C THR A 207 20.26 -7.97 20.19
N CYS A 208 21.11 -8.97 20.37
CA CYS A 208 20.72 -10.38 20.49
C CYS A 208 20.20 -10.65 21.90
N ASP A 209 19.05 -11.32 22.01
CA ASP A 209 18.47 -11.73 23.30
C ASP A 209 19.20 -12.94 23.93
N HIS A 210 20.01 -13.67 23.14
CA HIS A 210 20.99 -14.65 23.67
C HIS A 210 22.22 -13.93 24.19
N HIS A 211 22.08 -13.23 25.31
CA HIS A 211 23.14 -12.39 25.86
C HIS A 211 24.34 -13.15 26.45
N ASP A 212 24.21 -14.44 26.79
CA ASP A 212 25.34 -15.29 27.22
C ASP A 212 26.25 -15.66 26.05
N HIS A 213 25.70 -15.96 24.88
CA HIS A 213 26.41 -16.25 23.64
C HIS A 213 25.74 -15.54 22.45
N PRO A 214 25.92 -14.24 22.32
CA PRO A 214 25.26 -13.47 21.27
C PRO A 214 25.86 -13.78 19.89
N HIS A 215 25.02 -13.93 18.85
CA HIS A 215 25.44 -14.17 17.49
C HIS A 215 26.29 -13.02 16.91
N PHE A 216 26.16 -11.83 17.47
CA PHE A 216 27.02 -10.71 17.15
C PHE A 216 27.08 -9.74 18.32
N TYR A 217 28.21 -9.05 18.45
CA TYR A 217 28.39 -7.99 19.44
C TYR A 217 29.47 -7.01 19.03
N MET A 218 29.33 -5.78 19.49
CA MET A 218 30.40 -4.80 19.46
C MET A 218 31.25 -5.00 20.71
N GLN A 219 32.49 -5.49 20.51
CA GLN A 219 33.46 -5.61 21.59
C GLN A 219 34.06 -4.24 21.88
N MET A 220 33.94 -3.80 23.13
CA MET A 220 34.40 -2.49 23.60
C MET A 220 35.57 -2.69 24.57
N THR A 221 36.68 -1.96 24.39
CA THR A 221 37.80 -2.03 25.29
C THR A 221 37.46 -1.39 26.65
N TYR A 222 36.87 -0.19 26.61
CA TYR A 222 36.35 0.53 27.76
C TYR A 222 35.00 1.12 27.40
N ALA A 223 34.06 1.04 28.32
CA ALA A 223 32.74 1.63 28.09
C ALA A 223 32.26 2.42 29.30
N LYS A 224 31.65 3.56 29.06
CA LYS A 224 30.88 4.34 30.00
C LYS A 224 29.42 4.29 29.60
N VAL A 225 28.61 3.59 30.37
CA VAL A 225 27.17 3.45 30.15
C VAL A 225 26.44 4.49 30.97
N ARG A 226 25.60 5.28 30.35
CA ARG A 226 24.63 6.17 30.97
C ARG A 226 23.25 5.57 30.75
N PRO A 227 22.64 4.94 31.74
CA PRO A 227 21.34 4.28 31.58
C PRO A 227 20.33 5.20 30.93
N LYS A 228 19.51 4.66 30.02
CA LYS A 228 18.49 5.39 29.25
C LYS A 228 18.99 6.53 28.36
N LYS A 229 20.30 6.79 28.31
CA LYS A 229 20.88 7.86 27.47
C LYS A 229 21.76 7.30 26.37
N ASN A 230 22.95 6.82 26.73
CA ASN A 230 23.90 6.29 25.73
C ASN A 230 25.01 5.45 26.37
N VAL A 231 25.72 4.70 25.52
CA VAL A 231 27.05 4.17 25.83
C VAL A 231 28.10 4.99 25.08
N VAL A 232 29.14 5.41 25.74
CA VAL A 232 30.34 5.97 25.11
C VAL A 232 31.45 4.95 25.27
N THR A 233 32.08 4.54 24.19
CA THR A 233 33.14 3.52 24.17
C THR A 233 34.45 4.08 23.64
N GLY A 234 35.57 3.57 24.15
CA GLY A 234 36.90 3.67 23.52
C GLY A 234 36.98 2.79 22.27
N PRO A 235 38.17 2.26 21.91
CA PRO A 235 38.32 1.38 20.77
C PRO A 235 37.33 0.21 20.80
N ALA A 236 36.60 0.04 19.71
CA ALA A 236 35.59 -1.00 19.59
C ALA A 236 35.66 -1.65 18.21
N TYR A 237 35.29 -2.93 18.11
CA TYR A 237 35.24 -3.68 16.88
C TYR A 237 34.05 -4.65 16.90
N LEU A 238 33.56 -4.94 15.70
CA LEU A 238 32.42 -5.84 15.52
C LEU A 238 32.87 -7.30 15.48
N VAL A 239 32.18 -8.15 16.20
CA VAL A 239 32.37 -9.62 16.23
C VAL A 239 31.06 -10.27 15.79
N VAL A 240 31.11 -11.24 14.89
CA VAL A 240 29.97 -12.02 14.42
C VAL A 240 30.33 -13.50 14.52
N GLU A 241 29.51 -14.29 15.23
CA GLU A 241 29.78 -15.71 15.50
C GLU A 241 31.22 -15.91 16.02
N ASP A 242 31.63 -15.10 16.99
CA ASP A 242 32.98 -15.07 17.60
C ASP A 242 34.15 -14.77 16.65
N VAL A 243 33.86 -14.41 15.39
CA VAL A 243 34.86 -13.98 14.41
C VAL A 243 34.96 -12.46 14.41
N PRO A 244 36.11 -11.85 14.79
CA PRO A 244 36.29 -10.42 14.71
C PRO A 244 36.34 -9.95 13.26
N LEU A 245 35.48 -9.01 12.91
CA LEU A 245 35.50 -8.38 11.59
C LEU A 245 36.49 -7.20 11.55
N PRO A 246 37.05 -6.86 10.37
CA PRO A 246 37.99 -5.74 10.21
C PRO A 246 37.30 -4.36 10.30
N LEU A 247 36.17 -4.28 10.98
CA LEU A 247 35.43 -3.07 11.26
C LEU A 247 35.74 -2.63 12.69
N ALA A 248 36.75 -1.77 12.84
CA ALA A 248 37.17 -1.21 14.12
C ALA A 248 37.08 0.32 14.09
N VAL A 249 36.61 0.88 15.20
CA VAL A 249 36.53 2.34 15.40
C VAL A 249 37.32 2.74 16.63
N PRO A 250 38.05 3.89 16.63
CA PRO A 250 38.86 4.33 17.75
C PRO A 250 38.01 4.76 18.96
N PHE A 251 36.78 5.23 18.71
CA PHE A 251 35.78 5.53 19.71
C PHE A 251 34.40 5.50 19.05
N PHE A 252 33.36 5.21 19.84
CA PHE A 252 31.96 5.21 19.34
C PHE A 252 30.98 5.55 20.45
N PHE A 253 29.74 5.88 20.10
CA PHE A 253 28.67 6.01 21.08
C PHE A 253 27.36 5.41 20.53
N PHE A 254 26.60 4.74 21.39
CA PHE A 254 25.30 4.19 21.08
C PHE A 254 24.24 4.93 21.90
N PRO A 255 23.28 5.61 21.30
CA PRO A 255 22.14 6.17 22.03
C PRO A 255 21.14 5.06 22.39
N PHE A 256 20.59 5.11 23.59
CA PHE A 256 19.55 4.17 24.05
C PHE A 256 18.14 4.76 23.99
N SER A 257 17.98 6.00 23.58
CA SER A 257 16.68 6.62 23.62
C SER A 257 15.77 6.07 22.55
N SER A 258 14.52 5.79 22.90
CA SER A 258 13.43 5.51 21.99
C SER A 258 12.92 6.75 21.24
N SER A 259 13.48 7.92 21.50
CA SER A 259 13.17 9.16 20.81
C SER A 259 14.06 9.34 19.58
N TYR A 260 13.53 9.99 18.54
CA TYR A 260 14.30 10.36 17.36
C TYR A 260 15.52 11.20 17.73
N GLN A 261 16.70 10.77 17.29
CA GLN A 261 17.95 11.47 17.51
C GLN A 261 18.71 11.63 16.19
N SER A 262 19.38 12.77 16.05
CA SER A 262 20.27 13.02 14.92
C SER A 262 21.53 12.14 14.99
N GLY A 263 22.00 11.67 13.83
CA GLY A 263 23.16 10.78 13.79
C GLY A 263 23.69 10.55 12.38
N PHE A 264 24.87 9.92 12.30
CA PHE A 264 25.50 9.55 11.05
C PHE A 264 24.84 8.29 10.48
N LEU A 265 24.62 8.28 9.15
CA LEU A 265 24.20 7.12 8.38
C LEU A 265 25.46 6.47 7.80
N MET A 266 25.66 5.19 8.10
CA MET A 266 26.86 4.47 7.68
C MET A 266 26.79 4.17 6.19
N PRO A 267 27.85 4.46 5.42
CA PRO A 267 27.89 4.14 4.00
C PRO A 267 27.98 2.64 3.77
N THR A 268 27.37 2.17 2.69
CA THR A 268 27.49 0.80 2.20
C THR A 268 28.54 0.76 1.09
N TYR A 269 29.45 -0.19 1.16
CA TYR A 269 30.42 -0.45 0.10
C TYR A 269 29.72 -1.10 -1.10
N MET A 270 30.07 -0.64 -2.30
CA MET A 270 29.57 -1.16 -3.57
C MET A 270 30.68 -1.25 -4.60
N ASP A 271 30.67 -2.30 -5.40
CA ASP A 271 31.51 -2.45 -6.59
C ASP A 271 30.63 -2.44 -7.84
N ASP A 272 30.88 -1.51 -8.74
CA ASP A 272 30.17 -1.34 -10.02
C ASP A 272 31.19 -1.33 -11.19
N SER A 273 31.02 -2.21 -12.17
CA SER A 273 31.95 -2.34 -13.30
C SER A 273 32.08 -1.04 -14.11
N ASN A 274 31.06 -0.22 -14.21
CA ASN A 274 31.06 1.03 -14.98
C ASN A 274 31.57 2.22 -14.18
N ARG A 275 31.31 2.26 -12.85
CA ARG A 275 31.60 3.40 -11.97
C ARG A 275 32.78 3.17 -11.04
N GLY A 276 33.24 1.90 -10.93
CA GLY A 276 34.29 1.48 -10.02
C GLY A 276 33.78 1.26 -8.60
N PHE A 277 34.68 1.23 -7.64
CA PHE A 277 34.37 1.09 -6.24
C PHE A 277 33.63 2.33 -5.73
N GLY A 278 32.65 2.15 -4.85
CA GLY A 278 31.86 3.23 -4.31
C GLY A 278 31.45 3.03 -2.86
N LEU A 279 31.16 4.15 -2.25
CA LEU A 279 30.46 4.24 -0.97
C LEU A 279 29.09 4.88 -1.26
N THR A 280 28.02 4.17 -0.94
CA THR A 280 26.65 4.60 -1.18
C THR A 280 25.87 4.75 0.13
N ASP A 281 24.82 5.56 0.14
CA ASP A 281 23.92 5.80 1.26
C ASP A 281 24.58 6.39 2.53
N GLY A 282 25.83 6.84 2.47
CA GLY A 282 26.49 7.51 3.57
C GLY A 282 25.95 8.93 3.80
N GLY A 283 25.76 9.33 5.04
CA GLY A 283 25.22 10.67 5.28
C GLY A 283 24.92 11.03 6.72
N TYR A 284 23.93 11.89 6.89
CA TYR A 284 23.50 12.35 8.20
C TYR A 284 21.99 12.48 8.30
N TYR A 285 21.42 11.96 9.38
CA TYR A 285 20.02 12.08 9.76
C TYR A 285 19.86 13.22 10.76
N PHE A 286 18.98 14.16 10.46
CA PHE A 286 18.60 15.27 11.30
C PHE A 286 17.22 15.03 11.91
N ALA A 287 17.14 14.80 13.20
CA ALA A 287 15.90 14.80 13.95
C ALA A 287 15.52 16.25 14.28
N ILE A 288 14.81 16.92 13.35
CA ILE A 288 14.49 18.34 13.46
C ILE A 288 13.45 18.58 14.55
N SER A 289 12.39 17.76 14.56
CA SER A 289 11.31 17.85 15.55
C SER A 289 10.49 16.54 15.56
N ASP A 290 9.58 16.38 16.52
CA ASP A 290 8.62 15.27 16.57
C ASP A 290 7.68 15.22 15.34
N GLN A 291 7.69 16.25 14.50
CA GLN A 291 6.81 16.37 13.34
C GLN A 291 7.55 16.32 12.01
N MET A 292 8.88 16.40 11.99
CA MET A 292 9.68 16.50 10.78
C MET A 292 11.09 15.97 10.98
N ASP A 293 11.55 15.15 10.03
CA ASP A 293 12.93 14.69 9.93
C ASP A 293 13.60 15.14 8.62
N LEU A 294 14.90 14.92 8.51
CA LEU A 294 15.65 15.14 7.28
C LEU A 294 16.83 14.16 7.22
N LYS A 295 16.89 13.39 6.13
CA LYS A 295 18.03 12.54 5.79
C LYS A 295 18.78 13.16 4.61
N LEU A 296 20.07 13.37 4.76
CA LEU A 296 20.96 13.73 3.65
C LEU A 296 21.93 12.57 3.42
N ARG A 297 21.90 12.00 2.21
CA ARG A 297 22.76 10.87 1.83
C ARG A 297 23.57 11.22 0.59
N ALA A 298 24.77 10.71 0.48
CA ALA A 298 25.65 10.91 -0.66
C ALA A 298 26.25 9.58 -1.11
N ASP A 299 26.39 9.44 -2.42
CA ASP A 299 27.06 8.34 -3.07
C ASP A 299 28.29 8.85 -3.80
N ILE A 300 29.42 8.17 -3.69
CA ILE A 300 30.68 8.56 -4.31
C ILE A 300 31.35 7.33 -4.91
N PHE A 301 31.85 7.45 -6.14
CA PHE A 301 32.49 6.37 -6.88
C PHE A 301 33.89 6.77 -7.38
N THR A 302 34.80 5.80 -7.47
CA THR A 302 36.21 6.03 -7.85
C THR A 302 36.38 6.57 -9.26
N LYS A 303 35.48 6.22 -10.22
CA LYS A 303 35.52 6.79 -11.58
C LYS A 303 34.86 8.19 -11.67
N GLY A 304 34.52 8.81 -10.54
CA GLY A 304 34.07 10.18 -10.44
C GLY A 304 32.53 10.37 -10.65
N SER A 305 31.74 9.32 -10.60
CA SER A 305 30.28 9.41 -10.45
C SER A 305 29.93 9.75 -9.00
N TRP A 306 28.87 10.53 -8.79
CA TRP A 306 28.39 10.86 -7.46
C TRP A 306 26.89 11.17 -7.47
N ALA A 307 26.25 11.01 -6.32
CA ALA A 307 24.86 11.41 -6.12
C ALA A 307 24.67 12.07 -4.74
N LEU A 308 23.66 12.93 -4.65
CA LEU A 308 23.19 13.51 -3.42
C LEU A 308 21.68 13.25 -3.31
N ASN A 309 21.28 12.65 -2.20
CA ASN A 309 19.90 12.25 -1.93
C ASN A 309 19.42 12.94 -0.65
N MET A 310 18.29 13.60 -0.73
CA MET A 310 17.59 14.25 0.37
C MET A 310 16.23 13.57 0.56
N GLU A 311 15.88 13.25 1.80
CA GLU A 311 14.59 12.70 2.17
C GLU A 311 14.11 13.38 3.46
N SER A 312 12.85 13.81 3.48
CA SER A 312 12.24 14.44 4.65
C SER A 312 10.81 13.93 4.79
N ASN A 313 10.52 13.33 5.93
CA ASN A 313 9.17 12.97 6.34
C ASN A 313 8.62 14.05 7.29
N TYR A 314 7.36 14.39 7.12
CA TYR A 314 6.70 15.31 8.01
C TYR A 314 5.27 14.86 8.29
N VAL A 315 4.86 14.93 9.57
CA VAL A 315 3.55 14.51 10.01
C VAL A 315 3.04 15.41 11.14
N LYS A 316 1.80 15.84 11.02
CA LYS A 316 1.08 16.48 12.11
C LYS A 316 -0.26 15.78 12.29
N ARG A 317 -0.41 15.02 13.38
CA ARG A 317 -1.60 14.22 13.66
C ARG A 317 -2.87 15.05 13.50
N TYR A 318 -3.86 14.48 12.80
CA TYR A 318 -5.15 15.10 12.49
C TYR A 318 -5.08 16.36 11.60
N LYS A 319 -3.92 16.67 11.01
CA LYS A 319 -3.78 17.81 10.10
C LYS A 319 -3.23 17.41 8.74
N TYR A 320 -2.02 16.85 8.67
CA TYR A 320 -1.39 16.45 7.42
C TYR A 320 -0.23 15.47 7.64
N SER A 321 0.11 14.77 6.57
CA SER A 321 1.32 13.96 6.48
C SER A 321 1.93 14.11 5.08
N GLY A 322 3.21 13.89 4.97
CA GLY A 322 3.89 13.94 3.68
C GLY A 322 5.34 13.49 3.72
N LEU A 323 5.86 13.28 2.51
CA LEU A 323 7.23 12.88 2.21
C LEU A 323 7.76 13.80 1.10
N LEU A 324 8.97 14.31 1.27
CA LEU A 324 9.70 15.04 0.24
C LEU A 324 11.03 14.34 -0.01
N GLN A 325 11.27 13.90 -1.23
CA GLN A 325 12.56 13.36 -1.66
C GLN A 325 13.08 14.20 -2.82
N ALA A 326 14.35 14.51 -2.79
CA ALA A 326 15.05 15.16 -3.89
C ALA A 326 16.39 14.46 -4.11
N SER A 327 16.68 14.11 -5.35
CA SER A 327 17.91 13.43 -5.73
C SER A 327 18.54 14.12 -6.90
N TYR A 328 19.85 14.28 -6.85
CA TYR A 328 20.67 14.77 -7.95
C TYR A 328 21.87 13.85 -8.12
N GLN A 329 22.11 13.39 -9.35
CA GLN A 329 23.20 12.49 -9.65
C GLN A 329 23.98 12.89 -10.90
N VAL A 330 25.27 12.64 -10.88
CA VAL A 330 26.18 12.75 -12.02
C VAL A 330 26.78 11.39 -12.28
N THR A 331 26.34 10.74 -13.36
CA THR A 331 26.82 9.41 -13.75
C THR A 331 27.82 9.54 -14.88
N LYS A 332 29.03 9.04 -14.68
CA LYS A 332 30.08 8.92 -15.68
C LYS A 332 30.23 7.46 -16.04
N THR A 333 30.15 7.13 -17.32
CA THR A 333 30.29 5.78 -17.85
C THR A 333 31.42 5.76 -18.84
N GLY A 334 32.23 4.68 -18.85
CA GLY A 334 33.43 4.56 -19.66
C GLY A 334 34.61 5.34 -19.10
N ASP A 335 35.74 5.23 -19.74
CA ASP A 335 36.99 5.91 -19.35
C ASP A 335 37.20 7.15 -20.21
N LYS A 336 37.65 8.25 -19.60
CA LYS A 336 37.82 9.55 -20.25
C LYS A 336 38.80 9.44 -21.43
N GLY A 337 38.34 9.82 -22.60
CA GLY A 337 39.13 9.73 -23.87
C GLY A 337 38.76 8.53 -24.74
N LEU A 338 37.92 7.60 -24.28
CA LEU A 338 37.39 6.52 -25.10
C LEU A 338 36.01 6.90 -25.69
N PRO A 339 35.63 6.26 -26.82
CA PRO A 339 34.35 6.55 -27.50
C PRO A 339 33.08 6.25 -26.67
N ASP A 340 33.19 5.37 -25.67
CA ASP A 340 32.14 4.98 -24.76
C ASP A 340 31.97 5.92 -23.55
N TYR A 341 32.83 6.96 -23.43
CA TYR A 341 32.73 7.92 -22.35
C TYR A 341 31.47 8.79 -22.46
N SER A 342 30.65 8.75 -21.45
CA SER A 342 29.46 9.59 -21.36
C SER A 342 29.23 10.16 -19.96
N VAL A 343 28.62 11.33 -19.89
CA VAL A 343 28.27 12.00 -18.63
C VAL A 343 26.78 12.33 -18.65
N ALA A 344 26.04 11.70 -17.76
CA ALA A 344 24.63 12.02 -17.52
C ALA A 344 24.48 12.81 -16.22
N LYS A 345 23.67 13.86 -16.26
CA LYS A 345 23.28 14.69 -15.10
C LYS A 345 21.78 14.58 -14.94
N ASP A 346 21.36 13.96 -13.87
CA ASP A 346 19.98 13.61 -13.66
C ASP A 346 19.48 14.09 -12.30
N PHE A 347 18.21 14.44 -12.24
CA PHE A 347 17.54 14.74 -10.98
C PHE A 347 16.16 14.10 -10.90
N LYS A 348 15.70 13.91 -9.67
CA LYS A 348 14.36 13.42 -9.35
C LYS A 348 13.81 14.15 -8.13
N VAL A 349 12.55 14.51 -8.18
CA VAL A 349 11.81 15.10 -7.06
C VAL A 349 10.53 14.30 -6.87
N VAL A 350 10.36 13.77 -5.68
CA VAL A 350 9.11 13.11 -5.25
C VAL A 350 8.56 13.90 -4.07
N TRP A 351 7.30 14.32 -4.18
CA TRP A 351 6.60 14.97 -3.09
C TRP A 351 5.22 14.38 -2.95
N SER A 352 4.99 13.79 -1.81
CA SER A 352 3.68 13.27 -1.40
C SER A 352 3.17 14.10 -0.23
N HIS A 353 1.98 14.66 -0.35
CA HIS A 353 1.31 15.39 0.71
C HIS A 353 -0.15 15.02 0.77
N ARG A 354 -0.62 14.74 1.97
CA ARG A 354 -2.03 14.43 2.22
C ARG A 354 -2.52 15.20 3.44
N GLN A 355 -3.54 16.01 3.25
CA GLN A 355 -4.27 16.63 4.33
C GLN A 355 -5.23 15.61 4.96
N ASP A 356 -5.28 15.57 6.29
CA ASP A 356 -6.26 14.75 7.02
C ASP A 356 -7.66 15.39 6.88
N PRO A 357 -8.71 14.62 6.53
CA PRO A 357 -10.08 15.12 6.46
C PRO A 357 -10.58 15.78 7.75
N LYS A 358 -10.04 15.37 8.90
CA LYS A 358 -10.37 15.96 10.20
C LYS A 358 -9.81 17.37 10.40
N ALA A 359 -8.81 17.77 9.62
CA ALA A 359 -8.21 19.10 9.71
C ALA A 359 -9.17 20.19 9.25
N ASN A 360 -9.89 19.92 8.15
CA ASN A 360 -10.94 20.78 7.63
C ASN A 360 -11.92 19.95 6.77
N PRO A 361 -13.14 19.70 7.23
CA PRO A 361 -14.11 18.90 6.49
C PRO A 361 -14.56 19.54 5.16
N ASN A 362 -14.37 20.86 5.03
CA ASN A 362 -14.78 21.62 3.84
C ASN A 362 -13.64 21.88 2.84
N SER A 363 -12.41 21.48 3.13
CA SER A 363 -11.31 21.62 2.16
C SER A 363 -10.38 20.41 2.21
N THR A 364 -9.87 20.01 1.06
CA THR A 364 -8.86 18.97 0.93
C THR A 364 -7.72 19.46 0.07
N PHE A 365 -6.50 19.15 0.50
CA PHE A 365 -5.29 19.36 -0.26
C PHE A 365 -4.49 18.08 -0.34
N SER A 366 -4.09 17.69 -1.54
CA SER A 366 -3.22 16.54 -1.76
C SER A 366 -2.24 16.82 -2.90
N ALA A 367 -1.04 16.29 -2.76
CA ALA A 367 -0.02 16.33 -3.78
C ALA A 367 0.63 14.95 -3.92
N SER A 368 0.84 14.54 -5.16
CA SER A 368 1.59 13.35 -5.54
C SER A 368 2.46 13.74 -6.74
N VAL A 369 3.66 14.22 -6.45
CA VAL A 369 4.62 14.68 -7.46
C VAL A 369 5.70 13.64 -7.62
N ASN A 370 5.93 13.20 -8.85
CA ASN A 370 7.02 12.31 -9.23
C ASN A 370 7.62 12.84 -10.54
N PHE A 371 8.57 13.74 -10.41
CA PHE A 371 9.19 14.45 -11.52
C PHE A 371 10.66 14.08 -11.60
N ALA A 372 11.14 13.68 -12.78
CA ALA A 372 12.53 13.32 -12.99
C ALA A 372 12.98 13.62 -14.40
N THR A 373 14.30 13.71 -14.63
CA THR A 373 14.87 13.66 -15.98
C THR A 373 14.60 12.32 -16.64
N SER A 374 14.46 12.31 -17.97
CA SER A 374 14.08 11.12 -18.74
C SER A 374 15.09 9.95 -18.64
N SER A 375 16.33 10.26 -18.31
CA SER A 375 17.42 9.28 -18.12
C SER A 375 17.55 8.75 -16.70
N TYR A 376 16.98 9.43 -15.71
CA TYR A 376 17.20 9.15 -14.29
C TYR A 376 17.04 7.66 -13.93
N GLU A 377 15.92 7.04 -14.31
CA GLU A 377 15.64 5.65 -13.91
C GLU A 377 16.60 4.64 -14.52
N ARG A 378 17.19 4.98 -15.67
CA ARG A 378 18.18 4.13 -16.36
C ARG A 378 19.59 4.31 -15.82
N THR A 379 19.87 5.46 -15.25
CA THR A 379 21.21 5.82 -14.74
C THR A 379 21.32 5.67 -13.22
N ASN A 380 20.19 5.58 -12.51
CA ASN A 380 20.19 5.41 -11.06
C ASN A 380 20.52 3.98 -10.66
N ILE A 381 21.45 3.84 -9.69
CA ILE A 381 21.95 2.55 -9.23
C ILE A 381 20.88 1.71 -8.56
N ASP A 382 20.06 2.31 -7.71
CA ASP A 382 19.03 1.59 -6.95
C ASP A 382 17.99 0.96 -7.87
N ASN A 383 17.78 1.55 -9.05
CA ASN A 383 16.83 1.08 -10.05
C ASN A 383 17.40 0.00 -10.97
N MET A 384 18.72 -0.20 -11.03
CA MET A 384 19.32 -1.24 -11.90
C MET A 384 18.81 -2.64 -11.60
N TYR A 385 18.39 -2.89 -10.37
CA TYR A 385 17.85 -4.17 -9.91
C TYR A 385 16.33 -4.15 -9.73
N ASN A 386 15.67 -3.05 -10.09
CA ASN A 386 14.22 -2.90 -10.08
C ASN A 386 13.71 -2.82 -11.51
N SER A 387 13.33 -3.96 -12.08
CA SER A 387 12.81 -4.05 -13.46
C SER A 387 11.54 -3.23 -13.66
N GLN A 388 10.73 -3.07 -12.62
CA GLN A 388 9.50 -2.27 -12.68
C GLN A 388 9.83 -0.78 -12.78
N ALA A 389 10.79 -0.28 -12.01
CA ALA A 389 11.24 1.11 -12.12
C ALA A 389 11.91 1.38 -13.48
N MET A 390 12.76 0.47 -13.96
CA MET A 390 13.43 0.60 -15.26
C MET A 390 12.45 0.53 -16.45
N SER A 391 11.35 -0.21 -16.33
CA SER A 391 10.33 -0.34 -17.37
C SER A 391 9.27 0.78 -17.35
N GLN A 392 9.30 1.64 -16.34
CA GLN A 392 8.36 2.74 -16.20
C GLN A 392 8.58 3.79 -17.30
N ASN A 393 7.74 3.78 -18.32
CA ASN A 393 7.83 4.71 -19.44
C ASN A 393 7.12 6.04 -19.21
N THR A 394 6.23 6.11 -18.24
CA THR A 394 5.44 7.30 -17.94
C THR A 394 5.49 7.62 -16.45
N LYS A 395 5.63 8.89 -16.12
CA LYS A 395 5.52 9.42 -14.76
C LYS A 395 4.40 10.44 -14.72
N THR A 396 3.59 10.36 -13.70
CA THR A 396 2.50 11.30 -13.49
C THR A 396 2.69 12.03 -12.17
N SER A 397 2.44 13.34 -12.20
CA SER A 397 2.44 14.19 -11.02
C SER A 397 1.11 14.91 -10.94
N SER A 398 0.52 14.96 -9.78
CA SER A 398 -0.72 15.69 -9.55
C SER A 398 -0.69 16.47 -8.24
N VAL A 399 -1.20 17.68 -8.28
CA VAL A 399 -1.48 18.48 -7.09
C VAL A 399 -2.93 18.89 -7.17
N SER A 400 -3.70 18.62 -6.14
CA SER A 400 -5.12 18.89 -6.10
C SER A 400 -5.53 19.64 -4.84
N TYR A 401 -6.42 20.61 -5.03
CA TYR A 401 -7.08 21.33 -3.96
C TYR A 401 -8.57 21.37 -4.24
N SER A 402 -9.38 21.03 -3.25
CA SER A 402 -10.82 21.24 -3.35
C SER A 402 -11.37 21.93 -2.12
N ARG A 403 -12.40 22.75 -2.34
CA ARG A 403 -13.11 23.43 -1.27
C ARG A 403 -14.62 23.40 -1.52
N ASN A 404 -15.32 22.93 -0.54
CA ASN A 404 -16.77 22.89 -0.53
C ASN A 404 -17.32 24.06 0.31
N PHE A 405 -18.34 24.74 -0.22
CA PHE A 405 -19.09 25.81 0.45
C PHE A 405 -20.54 25.32 0.62
N PRO A 406 -20.85 24.62 1.72
CA PRO A 406 -22.16 23.98 1.88
C PRO A 406 -23.34 24.96 1.82
N ASP A 407 -23.21 26.14 2.43
CA ASP A 407 -24.26 27.15 2.49
C ASP A 407 -24.59 27.74 1.11
N GLN A 408 -23.60 27.83 0.21
CA GLN A 408 -23.75 28.34 -1.15
C GLN A 408 -23.99 27.24 -2.17
N HIS A 409 -24.03 25.97 -1.73
CA HIS A 409 -24.10 24.81 -2.63
C HIS A 409 -23.00 24.77 -3.70
N LEU A 410 -21.85 25.36 -3.40
CA LEU A 410 -20.74 25.56 -4.33
C LEU A 410 -19.55 24.65 -3.96
N ASN A 411 -19.01 23.97 -4.95
CA ASN A 411 -17.75 23.24 -4.84
C ASN A 411 -16.75 23.78 -5.87
N ILE A 412 -15.54 24.08 -5.43
CA ILE A 412 -14.42 24.49 -6.27
C ILE A 412 -13.32 23.44 -6.12
N SER A 413 -12.92 22.82 -7.22
CA SER A 413 -11.77 21.94 -7.29
C SER A 413 -10.77 22.43 -8.31
N MET A 414 -9.51 22.38 -7.97
CA MET A 414 -8.39 22.78 -8.83
C MET A 414 -7.34 21.67 -8.80
N SER A 415 -6.88 21.26 -9.96
CA SER A 415 -5.77 20.31 -10.08
C SER A 415 -4.71 20.80 -11.05
N SER A 416 -3.48 20.39 -10.80
CA SER A 416 -2.36 20.51 -11.73
C SER A 416 -1.86 19.11 -12.02
N ASN A 417 -1.73 18.74 -13.29
CA ASN A 417 -1.30 17.43 -13.71
C ASN A 417 -0.11 17.55 -14.66
N ILE A 418 0.91 16.75 -14.43
CA ILE A 418 2.09 16.65 -15.28
C ILE A 418 2.26 15.17 -15.64
N ALA A 419 2.28 14.85 -16.91
CA ALA A 419 2.58 13.51 -17.42
C ALA A 419 3.85 13.57 -18.26
N GLN A 420 4.87 12.83 -17.84
CA GLN A 420 6.14 12.73 -18.54
C GLN A 420 6.24 11.38 -19.24
N SER A 421 6.66 11.37 -20.51
CA SER A 421 7.03 10.15 -21.24
C SER A 421 8.56 10.05 -21.29
N MET A 422 9.08 9.00 -20.65
CA MET A 422 10.52 8.76 -20.58
C MET A 422 11.10 8.25 -21.91
N LYS A 423 10.25 7.68 -22.77
CA LYS A 423 10.69 7.11 -24.05
C LYS A 423 11.09 8.18 -25.07
N ASP A 424 10.32 9.22 -25.16
CA ASP A 424 10.50 10.31 -26.18
C ASP A 424 10.74 11.69 -25.57
N SER A 425 10.99 11.75 -24.25
CA SER A 425 11.26 12.97 -23.48
C SER A 425 10.17 14.03 -23.68
N SER A 426 8.92 13.61 -23.85
CA SER A 426 7.79 14.51 -23.95
C SER A 426 7.12 14.74 -22.60
N ILE A 427 6.61 15.93 -22.42
CA ILE A 427 5.90 16.35 -21.22
C ILE A 427 4.54 16.96 -21.60
N ALA A 428 3.50 16.50 -20.96
CA ALA A 428 2.17 17.08 -21.02
C ALA A 428 1.85 17.71 -19.67
N VAL A 429 1.59 18.99 -19.66
CA VAL A 429 1.27 19.77 -18.46
C VAL A 429 -0.14 20.31 -18.58
N THR A 430 -0.93 20.16 -17.55
CA THR A 430 -2.24 20.78 -17.39
C THR A 430 -2.21 21.62 -16.12
N LEU A 431 -2.35 22.95 -16.25
CA LEU A 431 -2.21 23.88 -15.12
C LEU A 431 -2.90 25.22 -15.42
N PRO A 432 -3.97 25.59 -14.71
CA PRO A 432 -4.80 24.74 -13.87
C PRO A 432 -5.81 23.91 -14.68
N ASP A 433 -6.30 22.83 -14.10
CA ASP A 433 -7.59 22.24 -14.42
C ASP A 433 -8.52 22.55 -13.24
N MET A 434 -9.35 23.57 -13.38
CA MET A 434 -10.23 24.06 -12.33
C MET A 434 -11.69 23.77 -12.69
N THR A 435 -12.42 23.21 -11.75
CA THR A 435 -13.84 22.95 -11.86
C THR A 435 -14.58 23.70 -10.76
N ILE A 436 -15.57 24.49 -11.16
CA ILE A 436 -16.51 25.20 -10.29
C ILE A 436 -17.86 24.54 -10.49
N SER A 437 -18.42 23.90 -9.50
CA SER A 437 -19.70 23.23 -9.60
C SER A 437 -20.69 23.76 -8.56
N LEU A 438 -21.85 24.18 -9.06
CA LEU A 438 -23.01 24.49 -8.23
C LEU A 438 -23.84 23.21 -8.12
N SER A 439 -24.12 22.77 -6.90
CA SER A 439 -25.01 21.62 -6.66
C SER A 439 -26.40 21.90 -7.22
N THR A 440 -27.16 20.84 -7.46
CA THR A 440 -28.52 20.96 -7.99
C THR A 440 -29.37 21.89 -7.13
N ILE A 441 -29.88 22.93 -7.74
CA ILE A 441 -30.83 23.89 -7.14
C ILE A 441 -32.20 23.77 -7.79
N PHE A 442 -33.23 24.10 -7.04
CA PHE A 442 -34.61 24.16 -7.51
C PHE A 442 -35.08 25.61 -7.41
N PRO A 443 -34.79 26.42 -8.47
CA PRO A 443 -34.98 27.87 -8.38
C PRO A 443 -36.42 28.32 -8.20
N PHE A 444 -37.37 27.49 -8.60
CA PHE A 444 -38.78 27.76 -8.52
C PHE A 444 -39.50 27.10 -7.32
N LYS A 445 -38.76 26.46 -6.43
CA LYS A 445 -39.31 25.80 -5.25
C LYS A 445 -39.76 26.82 -4.23
N ARG A 446 -41.02 26.74 -3.78
CA ARG A 446 -41.59 27.60 -2.73
C ARG A 446 -40.87 27.38 -1.40
N LYS A 447 -40.56 28.45 -0.68
CA LYS A 447 -39.94 28.40 0.65
C LYS A 447 -40.88 27.75 1.71
N HIS A 448 -42.19 27.97 1.60
CA HIS A 448 -43.20 27.43 2.46
C HIS A 448 -44.27 26.73 1.60
N ALA A 449 -44.02 25.46 1.28
CA ALA A 449 -44.91 24.68 0.45
C ALA A 449 -46.04 24.11 1.32
N VAL A 450 -47.30 24.39 0.93
CA VAL A 450 -48.49 23.76 1.45
C VAL A 450 -49.13 22.98 0.31
N GLY A 451 -49.40 21.68 0.54
CA GLY A 451 -49.88 20.77 -0.48
C GLY A 451 -48.78 20.19 -1.40
N ASP A 452 -49.19 19.51 -2.49
CA ASP A 452 -48.29 18.83 -3.42
C ASP A 452 -47.39 19.82 -4.17
N GLU A 453 -46.20 19.32 -4.53
CA GLU A 453 -45.25 20.08 -5.34
C GLU A 453 -45.81 20.33 -6.76
N ARG A 454 -45.81 21.59 -7.18
CA ARG A 454 -46.24 22.00 -8.54
C ARG A 454 -45.19 21.58 -9.55
N TRP A 455 -45.59 21.44 -10.81
CA TRP A 455 -44.70 20.96 -11.89
C TRP A 455 -43.42 21.81 -12.07
N TYR A 456 -43.51 23.13 -11.90
CA TYR A 456 -42.38 24.02 -12.02
C TYR A 456 -41.40 23.95 -10.83
N GLU A 457 -41.85 23.51 -9.66
CA GLU A 457 -41.01 23.31 -8.48
C GLU A 457 -40.04 22.14 -8.63
N LYS A 458 -40.35 21.23 -9.56
CA LYS A 458 -39.53 20.07 -9.90
C LYS A 458 -38.42 20.39 -10.92
N ILE A 459 -38.38 21.65 -11.41
CA ILE A 459 -37.33 22.08 -12.31
C ILE A 459 -36.02 22.26 -11.52
N SER A 460 -35.05 21.51 -11.88
CA SER A 460 -33.70 21.54 -11.29
C SER A 460 -32.71 22.13 -12.28
N VAL A 461 -31.80 22.93 -11.76
CA VAL A 461 -30.72 23.55 -12.52
C VAL A 461 -29.41 23.21 -11.81
N ARG A 462 -28.41 22.86 -12.59
CA ARG A 462 -27.03 22.65 -12.14
C ARG A 462 -26.11 23.48 -12.99
N TYR A 463 -24.97 23.87 -12.46
CA TYR A 463 -23.93 24.54 -13.20
C TYR A 463 -22.57 23.89 -12.96
N THR A 464 -21.82 23.71 -14.03
CA THR A 464 -20.43 23.28 -13.95
C THR A 464 -19.59 24.14 -14.89
N GLY A 465 -18.66 24.90 -14.32
CA GLY A 465 -17.66 25.66 -15.07
C GLY A 465 -16.31 24.95 -14.99
N ARG A 466 -15.62 24.76 -16.10
CA ARG A 466 -14.29 24.16 -16.17
C ARG A 466 -13.34 25.11 -16.88
N LEU A 467 -12.26 25.49 -16.20
CA LEU A 467 -11.13 26.24 -16.77
C LEU A 467 -9.96 25.28 -16.91
N LYS A 468 -9.43 25.15 -18.12
CA LYS A 468 -8.32 24.25 -18.39
C LYS A 468 -7.29 24.89 -19.29
N ASN A 469 -6.02 24.80 -18.87
CA ASN A 469 -4.87 25.17 -19.68
C ASN A 469 -3.95 23.96 -19.79
N SER A 470 -3.49 23.64 -20.98
CA SER A 470 -2.62 22.50 -21.21
C SER A 470 -1.59 22.73 -22.31
N ILE A 471 -0.47 22.04 -22.19
CA ILE A 471 0.56 22.00 -23.23
C ILE A 471 1.17 20.61 -23.31
N LYS A 472 1.51 20.19 -24.53
CA LYS A 472 2.32 19.01 -24.78
C LYS A 472 3.56 19.43 -25.56
N THR A 473 4.73 19.22 -24.97
CA THR A 473 6.01 19.66 -25.56
C THR A 473 7.15 18.72 -25.14
N LYS A 474 8.37 19.00 -25.59
CA LYS A 474 9.58 18.34 -25.05
C LYS A 474 9.94 18.98 -23.71
N ASP A 475 10.55 18.18 -22.82
CA ASP A 475 10.92 18.59 -21.45
C ASP A 475 11.85 19.82 -21.45
N ASN A 476 12.83 19.88 -22.37
CA ASN A 476 13.81 20.97 -22.52
C ASN A 476 13.20 22.27 -23.10
N LEU A 477 12.01 22.21 -23.66
CA LEU A 477 11.33 23.33 -24.27
C LEU A 477 10.22 23.94 -23.41
N LEU A 478 9.82 23.27 -22.33
CA LEU A 478 8.67 23.67 -21.51
C LEU A 478 8.75 25.13 -21.03
N PHE A 479 9.90 25.52 -20.48
CA PHE A 479 10.11 26.89 -19.96
C PHE A 479 10.40 27.94 -21.03
N LYS A 480 10.57 27.53 -22.31
CA LYS A 480 10.75 28.40 -23.44
C LYS A 480 9.44 28.71 -24.15
N LYS A 481 8.33 28.12 -23.72
CA LYS A 481 7.03 28.25 -24.33
C LYS A 481 6.22 29.41 -23.76
N ASN A 482 5.55 30.14 -24.61
CA ASN A 482 4.69 31.26 -24.23
C ASN A 482 3.34 30.72 -23.71
N LEU A 483 2.95 31.13 -22.49
CA LEU A 483 1.70 30.70 -21.83
C LEU A 483 0.42 31.03 -22.63
N ILE A 484 0.43 32.06 -23.47
CA ILE A 484 -0.77 32.48 -24.22
C ILE A 484 -0.79 31.82 -25.61
N ARG A 485 0.35 31.81 -26.29
CA ARG A 485 0.41 31.35 -27.70
C ARG A 485 0.61 29.87 -27.87
N ASP A 486 1.47 29.30 -27.05
CA ASP A 486 1.85 27.89 -27.17
C ASP A 486 0.96 26.98 -26.35
N TRP A 487 0.36 27.46 -25.26
CA TRP A 487 -0.57 26.72 -24.44
C TRP A 487 -1.99 26.74 -25.03
N GLU A 488 -2.68 25.62 -24.81
CA GLU A 488 -4.10 25.50 -25.13
C GLU A 488 -4.90 25.96 -23.92
N ASN A 489 -5.61 27.06 -24.06
CA ASN A 489 -6.37 27.71 -23.00
C ASN A 489 -7.86 27.70 -23.37
N GLY A 490 -8.70 27.36 -22.42
CA GLY A 490 -10.15 27.40 -22.63
C GLY A 490 -10.95 27.31 -21.34
N MET A 491 -12.22 27.72 -21.46
CA MET A 491 -13.21 27.59 -20.41
C MET A 491 -14.49 26.96 -20.97
N GLN A 492 -15.10 26.08 -20.22
CA GLN A 492 -16.36 25.43 -20.59
C GLN A 492 -17.38 25.64 -19.48
N HIS A 493 -18.60 25.98 -19.87
CA HIS A 493 -19.76 26.14 -19.00
C HIS A 493 -20.81 25.12 -19.39
N GLU A 494 -21.30 24.33 -18.45
CA GLU A 494 -22.36 23.35 -18.65
C GLU A 494 -23.53 23.70 -17.73
N ILE A 495 -24.71 23.82 -18.30
CA ILE A 495 -25.93 24.19 -17.60
C ILE A 495 -27.04 23.18 -17.97
N PRO A 496 -27.07 22.00 -17.35
CA PRO A 496 -28.19 21.10 -17.50
C PRO A 496 -29.39 21.60 -16.69
N VAL A 497 -30.53 21.68 -17.36
CA VAL A 497 -31.83 21.96 -16.79
C VAL A 497 -32.70 20.72 -16.96
N SER A 498 -33.24 20.17 -15.89
CA SER A 498 -34.07 18.97 -15.94
C SER A 498 -35.22 19.04 -14.97
N ALA A 499 -36.28 18.29 -15.27
CA ALA A 499 -37.38 18.07 -14.35
C ALA A 499 -37.77 16.60 -14.35
N THR A 500 -38.31 16.11 -13.24
CA THR A 500 -38.79 14.73 -13.13
C THR A 500 -40.25 14.72 -12.76
N PHE A 501 -41.07 14.08 -13.59
CA PHE A 501 -42.49 13.92 -13.39
C PHE A 501 -42.87 12.46 -13.31
N THR A 502 -43.83 12.12 -12.46
CA THR A 502 -44.46 10.81 -12.50
C THR A 502 -45.81 10.96 -13.20
N LEU A 503 -45.93 10.35 -14.38
CA LEU A 503 -47.16 10.34 -15.17
C LEU A 503 -47.93 9.05 -14.90
N PHE A 504 -49.25 9.18 -14.72
CA PHE A 504 -50.14 8.03 -14.44
C PHE A 504 -49.69 7.16 -13.24
N LYS A 505 -48.94 7.70 -12.31
CA LYS A 505 -48.32 6.99 -11.16
C LYS A 505 -47.26 5.91 -11.49
N TYR A 506 -47.05 5.62 -12.77
CA TYR A 506 -46.21 4.49 -13.20
C TYR A 506 -45.02 4.91 -14.06
N PHE A 507 -45.12 5.98 -14.80
CA PHE A 507 -44.09 6.41 -15.74
C PHE A 507 -43.33 7.60 -15.18
N ASN A 508 -42.05 7.46 -15.01
CA ASN A 508 -41.17 8.58 -14.72
C ASN A 508 -40.74 9.22 -16.04
N VAL A 509 -41.07 10.47 -16.22
CA VAL A 509 -40.76 11.29 -17.40
C VAL A 509 -39.78 12.36 -16.99
N THR A 510 -38.65 12.40 -17.67
CA THR A 510 -37.55 13.32 -17.36
C THR A 510 -37.16 14.12 -18.62
N PRO A 511 -37.82 15.26 -18.87
CA PRO A 511 -37.33 16.20 -19.87
C PRO A 511 -36.05 16.88 -19.34
N SER A 512 -35.08 17.09 -20.24
CA SER A 512 -33.89 17.86 -19.94
C SER A 512 -33.38 18.66 -21.15
N VAL A 513 -32.78 19.81 -20.86
CA VAL A 513 -32.09 20.65 -21.85
C VAL A 513 -30.70 20.88 -21.31
N ASN A 514 -29.72 20.48 -22.09
CA ASN A 514 -28.33 20.72 -21.78
C ASN A 514 -27.80 21.88 -22.62
N TYR A 515 -27.29 22.89 -22.00
CA TYR A 515 -26.60 24.00 -22.66
C TYR A 515 -25.13 23.95 -22.28
N THR A 516 -24.26 23.98 -23.30
CA THR A 516 -22.80 24.00 -23.12
C THR A 516 -22.24 25.20 -23.89
N GLU A 517 -21.43 25.98 -23.22
CA GLU A 517 -20.69 27.10 -23.80
C GLU A 517 -19.20 26.91 -23.59
N ARG A 518 -18.41 27.18 -24.59
CA ARG A 518 -16.95 27.06 -24.56
C ARG A 518 -16.32 28.36 -24.99
N TRP A 519 -15.32 28.81 -24.26
CA TRP A 519 -14.50 29.95 -24.54
C TRP A 519 -13.11 29.50 -24.95
N TYR A 520 -12.68 29.89 -26.14
CA TYR A 520 -11.37 29.57 -26.66
C TYR A 520 -10.57 30.84 -26.85
N THR A 521 -9.24 30.74 -26.78
CA THR A 521 -8.31 31.85 -26.93
C THR A 521 -7.73 31.93 -28.34
N ARG A 522 -8.03 30.99 -29.21
CA ARG A 522 -7.56 30.91 -30.58
C ARG A 522 -8.55 30.21 -31.49
N LYS A 523 -8.48 30.57 -32.78
CA LYS A 523 -9.18 29.94 -33.89
C LYS A 523 -8.15 29.52 -34.93
N VAL A 524 -8.23 28.30 -35.45
CA VAL A 524 -7.28 27.76 -36.43
C VAL A 524 -8.01 27.54 -37.73
N LYS A 525 -7.59 28.31 -38.77
CA LYS A 525 -8.00 28.07 -40.15
C LYS A 525 -7.02 27.13 -40.79
N LYS A 526 -7.56 26.11 -41.47
CA LYS A 526 -6.77 25.12 -42.18
C LYS A 526 -6.96 25.29 -43.67
N ASP A 527 -5.87 25.12 -44.41
CA ASP A 527 -5.87 25.12 -45.86
C ASP A 527 -4.91 24.03 -46.37
N TRP A 528 -5.01 23.73 -47.66
CA TRP A 528 -4.12 22.76 -48.28
C TRP A 528 -3.12 23.49 -49.19
N ASP A 529 -1.84 23.30 -48.98
CA ASP A 529 -0.78 23.81 -49.83
C ASP A 529 -0.43 22.75 -50.90
N ASP A 530 -0.87 23.05 -52.14
CA ASP A 530 -0.64 22.13 -53.27
C ASP A 530 0.85 21.98 -53.62
N GLU A 531 1.68 23.02 -53.38
CA GLU A 531 3.11 22.94 -53.67
C GLU A 531 3.87 22.05 -52.67
N GLN A 532 3.47 22.08 -51.40
CA GLN A 532 4.12 21.33 -50.36
C GLN A 532 3.40 20.01 -50.06
N GLY A 533 2.23 19.78 -50.65
CA GLY A 533 1.40 18.60 -50.42
C GLY A 533 1.01 18.37 -48.95
N LYS A 534 0.82 19.45 -48.18
CA LYS A 534 0.54 19.39 -46.73
C LYS A 534 -0.52 20.36 -46.28
N GLU A 535 -1.11 20.08 -45.13
CA GLU A 535 -2.04 20.97 -44.45
C GLU A 535 -1.27 22.17 -43.83
N VAL A 536 -1.72 23.37 -44.10
CA VAL A 536 -1.20 24.63 -43.52
C VAL A 536 -2.24 25.18 -42.56
N ASN A 537 -1.77 25.66 -41.39
CA ASN A 537 -2.61 26.17 -40.34
C ASN A 537 -2.34 27.67 -40.12
N ASP A 538 -3.36 28.48 -40.22
CA ASP A 538 -3.33 29.89 -39.82
C ASP A 538 -4.08 30.07 -38.51
N THR A 539 -3.42 30.66 -37.52
CA THR A 539 -3.95 30.79 -36.16
C THR A 539 -4.24 32.24 -35.81
N THR A 540 -5.51 32.53 -35.59
CA THR A 540 -5.97 33.85 -35.10
C THR A 540 -6.18 33.75 -33.57
N TYR A 541 -5.48 34.62 -32.83
CA TYR A 541 -5.62 34.74 -31.37
C TYR A 541 -6.70 35.75 -30.99
N GLY A 542 -7.52 35.40 -29.99
CA GLY A 542 -8.61 36.27 -29.53
C GLY A 542 -9.61 35.50 -28.70
N PHE A 543 -10.61 36.18 -28.23
CA PHE A 543 -11.72 35.56 -27.51
C PHE A 543 -12.75 35.02 -28.49
N HIS A 544 -13.00 33.72 -28.46
CA HIS A 544 -13.95 33.01 -29.30
C HIS A 544 -14.95 32.25 -28.45
N ARG A 545 -16.22 32.58 -28.61
CA ARG A 545 -17.33 31.94 -27.91
C ARG A 545 -17.98 30.92 -28.83
N VAL A 546 -18.13 29.68 -28.34
CA VAL A 546 -18.78 28.57 -29.04
C VAL A 546 -19.78 27.93 -28.11
N TYR A 547 -21.01 27.75 -28.55
CA TYR A 547 -22.04 27.11 -27.73
C TYR A 547 -22.78 26.01 -28.48
N ASP A 548 -23.28 25.04 -27.76
CA ASP A 548 -24.22 24.05 -28.24
C ASP A 548 -25.35 23.84 -27.22
N TYR A 549 -26.39 23.20 -27.68
CA TYR A 549 -27.48 22.79 -26.85
C TYR A 549 -28.11 21.50 -27.37
N SER A 550 -28.65 20.71 -26.49
CA SER A 550 -29.41 19.51 -26.79
C SER A 550 -30.64 19.39 -25.90
N ALA A 551 -31.72 18.88 -26.43
CA ALA A 551 -32.90 18.54 -25.67
C ALA A 551 -33.05 17.01 -25.59
N SER A 552 -33.44 16.52 -24.44
CA SER A 552 -33.73 15.10 -24.26
C SER A 552 -34.98 14.87 -23.43
N LEU A 553 -35.65 13.74 -23.71
CA LEU A 553 -36.83 13.28 -22.98
C LEU A 553 -36.62 11.80 -22.64
N GLY A 554 -36.47 11.48 -21.36
CA GLY A 554 -36.39 10.12 -20.88
C GLY A 554 -37.72 9.68 -20.28
N ILE A 555 -38.13 8.45 -20.56
CA ILE A 555 -39.30 7.80 -19.99
C ILE A 555 -38.89 6.42 -19.47
N ASN A 556 -39.12 6.16 -18.22
CA ASN A 556 -38.87 4.83 -17.63
C ASN A 556 -40.00 4.38 -16.70
N THR A 557 -40.12 3.08 -16.53
CA THR A 557 -41.06 2.47 -15.59
C THR A 557 -40.45 1.19 -15.00
N LYS A 558 -41.06 0.70 -13.93
CA LYS A 558 -40.66 -0.57 -13.31
C LYS A 558 -41.84 -1.53 -13.33
N LEU A 559 -41.66 -2.70 -13.94
CA LEU A 559 -42.61 -3.79 -13.98
C LEU A 559 -42.12 -4.88 -13.02
N TYR A 560 -43.03 -5.39 -12.22
CA TYR A 560 -42.75 -6.42 -11.22
C TYR A 560 -43.49 -7.71 -11.58
N GLY A 561 -42.73 -8.78 -11.79
CA GLY A 561 -43.24 -10.14 -11.93
C GLY A 561 -42.93 -10.98 -10.69
N MET A 562 -43.88 -11.75 -10.24
CA MET A 562 -43.69 -12.74 -9.17
C MET A 562 -44.03 -14.12 -9.69
N TYR A 563 -43.03 -14.99 -9.72
CA TYR A 563 -43.18 -16.36 -10.25
C TYR A 563 -43.03 -17.41 -9.15
N LYS A 564 -43.87 -18.42 -9.18
CA LYS A 564 -43.76 -19.65 -8.36
C LYS A 564 -43.50 -20.82 -9.28
N PRO A 565 -42.30 -21.46 -9.24
CA PRO A 565 -42.02 -22.59 -10.14
C PRO A 565 -42.94 -23.77 -9.86
N LEU A 566 -43.66 -24.25 -10.86
CA LEU A 566 -44.63 -25.34 -10.72
C LEU A 566 -44.01 -26.70 -10.40
N PHE A 567 -42.74 -26.92 -10.78
CA PHE A 567 -42.02 -28.18 -10.61
C PHE A 567 -41.30 -28.29 -9.24
N MET A 568 -41.27 -27.22 -8.40
CA MET A 568 -40.64 -27.22 -7.09
C MET A 568 -41.62 -26.97 -5.94
N LYS A 569 -42.78 -27.65 -6.00
CA LYS A 569 -43.90 -27.49 -5.05
C LYS A 569 -43.52 -27.73 -3.55
N LYS A 570 -42.46 -28.50 -3.28
CA LYS A 570 -42.01 -28.82 -1.89
C LYS A 570 -41.15 -27.74 -1.24
N LYS A 571 -40.65 -26.75 -1.99
CA LYS A 571 -39.90 -25.62 -1.45
C LYS A 571 -40.68 -24.35 -1.75
N GLU A 572 -40.97 -23.56 -0.74
CA GLU A 572 -41.62 -22.23 -0.90
C GLU A 572 -40.69 -21.27 -1.63
N ILE A 573 -40.53 -21.50 -2.96
CA ILE A 573 -39.68 -20.66 -3.80
C ILE A 573 -40.55 -19.60 -4.47
N GLN A 574 -40.12 -18.35 -4.33
CA GLN A 574 -40.68 -17.19 -5.01
C GLN A 574 -39.57 -16.50 -5.81
N ILE A 575 -39.80 -16.25 -7.08
CA ILE A 575 -38.87 -15.51 -7.94
C ILE A 575 -39.48 -14.15 -8.25
N ARG A 576 -38.79 -13.10 -7.88
CA ARG A 576 -39.11 -11.71 -8.20
C ARG A 576 -38.34 -11.30 -9.45
N HIS A 577 -39.04 -10.91 -10.49
CA HIS A 577 -38.47 -10.32 -11.69
C HIS A 577 -38.81 -8.84 -11.74
N VAL A 578 -37.81 -7.99 -11.83
CA VAL A 578 -37.97 -6.56 -12.00
C VAL A 578 -37.47 -6.21 -13.39
N ILE A 579 -38.37 -5.72 -14.24
CA ILE A 579 -38.05 -5.24 -15.59
C ILE A 579 -38.15 -3.72 -15.58
N THR A 580 -37.08 -3.04 -15.98
CA THR A 580 -37.04 -1.58 -16.07
C THR A 580 -36.81 -1.17 -17.54
N PRO A 581 -37.86 -1.08 -18.34
CA PRO A 581 -37.77 -0.51 -19.68
C PRO A 581 -37.56 1.00 -19.59
N SER A 582 -36.71 1.53 -20.45
CA SER A 582 -36.49 2.96 -20.61
C SER A 582 -36.36 3.32 -22.11
N ILE A 583 -37.00 4.40 -22.46
CA ILE A 583 -36.92 5.01 -23.80
C ILE A 583 -36.44 6.43 -23.58
N SER A 584 -35.44 6.85 -24.34
CA SER A 584 -34.97 8.22 -24.35
C SER A 584 -34.86 8.75 -25.76
N PHE A 585 -35.33 9.96 -25.95
CA PHE A 585 -35.15 10.72 -27.16
C PHE A 585 -34.21 11.89 -26.89
N SER A 586 -33.23 12.11 -27.74
CA SER A 586 -32.36 13.27 -27.68
C SER A 586 -32.20 13.90 -29.07
N ALA A 587 -32.16 15.21 -29.11
CA ALA A 587 -32.01 15.96 -30.34
C ALA A 587 -31.07 17.14 -30.15
N ALA A 588 -30.26 17.39 -31.15
CA ALA A 588 -29.41 18.58 -31.26
C ALA A 588 -29.39 19.09 -32.71
N PRO A 589 -29.31 20.38 -32.94
CA PRO A 589 -29.19 20.94 -34.27
C PRO A 589 -27.82 20.62 -34.90
N ASP A 590 -27.71 20.86 -36.19
CA ASP A 590 -26.44 20.75 -36.91
C ASP A 590 -25.60 22.02 -36.69
N PHE A 591 -24.51 21.83 -35.91
CA PHE A 591 -23.57 22.93 -35.61
C PHE A 591 -22.53 23.15 -36.74
N THR A 592 -22.52 22.35 -37.81
CA THR A 592 -21.70 22.61 -39.01
C THR A 592 -22.31 23.68 -39.91
N SER A 593 -23.59 24.03 -39.70
CA SER A 593 -24.26 25.09 -40.44
C SER A 593 -23.48 26.41 -40.37
N SER A 594 -23.35 27.11 -41.49
CA SER A 594 -22.67 28.38 -41.61
C SER A 594 -23.18 29.46 -40.64
N ARG A 595 -24.44 29.33 -40.18
CA ARG A 595 -25.06 30.18 -39.17
C ARG A 595 -24.26 30.22 -37.85
N TYR A 596 -23.58 29.13 -37.45
CA TYR A 596 -22.82 29.07 -36.24
C TYR A 596 -21.36 29.51 -36.44
N GLY A 597 -20.78 29.29 -37.63
CA GLY A 597 -19.41 29.68 -37.95
C GLY A 597 -18.34 28.89 -37.18
N TYR A 598 -18.62 27.64 -36.84
CA TYR A 598 -17.69 26.80 -36.09
C TYR A 598 -16.87 25.87 -36.98
N TYR A 599 -17.34 25.65 -38.21
CA TYR A 599 -16.79 24.70 -39.16
C TYR A 599 -16.47 25.40 -40.48
N ASP A 600 -15.47 24.84 -41.17
CA ASP A 600 -15.10 25.21 -42.55
C ASP A 600 -14.64 23.96 -43.29
N SER A 601 -14.35 24.09 -44.57
CA SER A 601 -13.84 23.00 -45.39
C SER A 601 -12.76 23.51 -46.35
N TYR A 602 -11.79 22.67 -46.65
CA TYR A 602 -10.79 22.92 -47.68
C TYR A 602 -10.73 21.71 -48.64
N ILE A 603 -10.20 21.94 -49.82
CA ILE A 603 -10.04 20.91 -50.86
C ILE A 603 -8.61 20.37 -50.73
N LYS A 604 -8.49 19.10 -50.44
CA LYS A 604 -7.21 18.39 -50.41
C LYS A 604 -7.02 17.73 -51.79
N ASP A 605 -5.95 18.09 -52.51
CA ASP A 605 -5.51 17.40 -53.71
C ASP A 605 -4.31 16.49 -53.39
N GLN A 606 -4.50 15.22 -53.43
CA GLN A 606 -3.41 14.25 -53.16
C GLN A 606 -3.37 13.25 -54.32
N ASN A 607 -2.31 13.30 -55.13
CA ASN A 607 -2.11 12.44 -56.31
C ASN A 607 -3.24 12.53 -57.36
N GLY A 608 -3.80 13.73 -57.54
CA GLY A 608 -4.88 13.97 -58.49
C GLY A 608 -6.29 13.58 -58.02
N VAL A 609 -6.40 13.13 -56.77
CA VAL A 609 -7.69 12.87 -56.11
C VAL A 609 -8.06 14.10 -55.24
N ARG A 610 -9.13 14.78 -55.61
CA ARG A 610 -9.67 15.92 -54.88
C ARG A 610 -10.69 15.45 -53.86
N ASP A 611 -10.43 15.70 -52.58
CA ASP A 611 -11.34 15.39 -51.48
C ASP A 611 -11.66 16.64 -50.69
N THR A 612 -12.91 16.81 -50.29
CA THR A 612 -13.33 17.95 -49.45
C THR A 612 -13.24 17.55 -47.98
N VAL A 613 -12.31 18.15 -47.25
CA VAL A 613 -12.12 17.88 -45.81
C VAL A 613 -12.84 18.96 -45.01
N GLN A 614 -13.92 18.57 -44.32
CA GLN A 614 -14.59 19.43 -43.35
C GLN A 614 -13.88 19.36 -41.98
N TYR A 615 -13.66 20.49 -41.35
CA TYR A 615 -13.00 20.60 -40.07
C TYR A 615 -13.64 21.69 -39.19
N SER A 616 -13.46 21.59 -37.88
CA SER A 616 -13.80 22.68 -36.95
C SER A 616 -12.59 23.58 -36.71
N TYR A 617 -12.79 24.88 -36.72
CA TYR A 617 -11.77 25.84 -36.33
C TYR A 617 -11.19 25.62 -34.93
N TYR A 618 -11.88 24.88 -34.07
CA TYR A 618 -11.56 24.62 -32.66
C TYR A 618 -11.14 23.18 -32.41
N ALA A 619 -10.95 22.39 -33.48
CA ALA A 619 -10.48 21.01 -33.36
C ALA A 619 -9.09 20.93 -32.72
N GLY A 620 -8.86 19.97 -31.84
CA GLY A 620 -7.57 19.77 -31.18
C GLY A 620 -7.28 20.70 -30.01
N GLN A 621 -8.22 21.55 -29.58
CA GLN A 621 -8.10 22.38 -28.40
C GLN A 621 -8.57 21.65 -27.12
N VAL A 622 -8.37 22.25 -25.93
CA VAL A 622 -8.64 21.65 -24.61
C VAL A 622 -10.06 21.12 -24.42
N PHE A 623 -11.03 21.70 -25.08
CA PHE A 623 -12.41 21.24 -25.10
C PHE A 623 -12.82 20.87 -26.51
N THR A 624 -13.55 19.76 -26.66
CA THR A 624 -14.06 19.32 -27.96
C THR A 624 -15.13 20.29 -28.45
N PRO A 625 -15.05 20.81 -29.69
CA PRO A 625 -16.10 21.64 -30.24
C PRO A 625 -17.41 20.87 -30.38
N PRO A 626 -18.54 21.55 -30.57
CA PRO A 626 -19.82 20.94 -30.86
C PRO A 626 -19.70 19.95 -32.02
N SER A 627 -20.32 18.77 -31.91
CA SER A 627 -20.27 17.76 -32.96
C SER A 627 -21.02 18.23 -34.22
N GLY A 628 -20.47 17.89 -35.39
CA GLY A 628 -21.11 18.13 -36.65
C GLY A 628 -22.29 17.21 -36.91
N GLY A 629 -23.18 17.67 -37.79
CA GLY A 629 -24.37 16.97 -38.24
C GLY A 629 -25.57 17.10 -37.26
N LYS A 630 -26.75 17.10 -37.82
CA LYS A 630 -27.99 17.03 -37.04
C LYS A 630 -28.02 15.74 -36.22
N GLN A 631 -28.37 15.83 -34.96
CA GLN A 631 -28.50 14.68 -34.07
C GLN A 631 -29.96 14.44 -33.70
N GLY A 632 -30.38 13.19 -33.80
CA GLY A 632 -31.68 12.74 -33.35
C GLY A 632 -31.53 11.29 -32.94
N LEU A 633 -31.47 10.99 -31.66
CA LEU A 633 -31.23 9.66 -31.15
C LEU A 633 -32.41 9.19 -30.31
N ILE A 634 -33.00 8.04 -30.68
CA ILE A 634 -33.95 7.32 -29.85
C ILE A 634 -33.20 6.12 -29.28
N SER A 635 -33.10 6.02 -27.97
CA SER A 635 -32.43 4.89 -27.29
C SER A 635 -33.47 4.08 -26.53
N PHE A 636 -33.38 2.76 -26.71
CA PHE A 636 -34.20 1.76 -26.02
C PHE A 636 -33.30 0.95 -25.12
N ASN A 637 -33.56 0.93 -23.81
CA ASN A 637 -32.84 0.12 -22.86
C ASN A 637 -33.83 -0.67 -22.01
N ILE A 638 -33.51 -1.92 -21.74
CA ILE A 638 -34.29 -2.80 -20.86
C ILE A 638 -33.31 -3.42 -19.86
N SER A 639 -33.48 -3.09 -18.59
CA SER A 639 -32.73 -3.72 -17.50
C SER A 639 -33.61 -4.74 -16.79
N ASN A 640 -33.07 -5.91 -16.54
CA ASN A 640 -33.75 -7.02 -15.87
C ASN A 640 -32.98 -7.45 -14.64
N ASN A 641 -33.66 -7.56 -13.52
CA ASN A 641 -33.13 -8.11 -12.26
C ASN A 641 -34.01 -9.30 -11.84
N LEU A 642 -33.38 -10.43 -11.50
CA LEU A 642 -34.05 -11.65 -11.10
C LEU A 642 -33.55 -12.13 -9.74
N GLU A 643 -34.41 -12.08 -8.75
CA GLU A 643 -34.09 -12.52 -7.38
C GLU A 643 -34.97 -13.70 -6.97
N MET A 644 -34.36 -14.67 -6.32
CA MET A 644 -35.07 -15.82 -5.77
C MET A 644 -35.12 -15.76 -4.23
N LYS A 645 -36.29 -15.98 -3.66
CA LYS A 645 -36.52 -16.11 -2.24
C LYS A 645 -36.95 -17.55 -1.93
N PHE A 646 -36.30 -18.20 -0.98
CA PHE A 646 -36.66 -19.56 -0.58
C PHE A 646 -36.41 -19.78 0.91
N LYS A 647 -37.08 -20.73 1.51
CA LYS A 647 -36.85 -21.18 2.87
C LYS A 647 -35.73 -22.23 2.90
N ASP A 648 -34.74 -22.02 3.76
CA ASP A 648 -33.68 -22.99 4.02
C ASP A 648 -34.16 -24.12 4.95
N LYS A 649 -33.32 -25.15 5.15
CA LYS A 649 -33.61 -26.30 6.04
C LYS A 649 -33.96 -25.88 7.47
N ASN A 650 -33.52 -24.72 7.91
CA ASN A 650 -33.77 -24.15 9.23
C ASN A 650 -34.93 -23.15 9.25
N ASP A 651 -35.84 -23.23 8.27
CA ASP A 651 -37.02 -22.35 8.11
C ASP A 651 -36.69 -20.85 7.98
N SER A 652 -35.38 -20.50 7.81
CA SER A 652 -34.95 -19.13 7.58
C SER A 652 -35.11 -18.72 6.13
N ILE A 653 -35.57 -17.50 5.90
CA ILE A 653 -35.80 -16.96 4.56
C ILE A 653 -34.47 -16.47 3.99
N ARG A 654 -33.98 -17.14 2.92
CA ARG A 654 -32.82 -16.69 2.15
C ARG A 654 -33.21 -16.03 0.84
N LYS A 655 -32.48 -15.00 0.48
CA LYS A 655 -32.58 -14.30 -0.82
C LYS A 655 -31.30 -14.55 -1.62
N VAL A 656 -31.45 -14.93 -2.87
CA VAL A 656 -30.36 -15.13 -3.80
C VAL A 656 -30.66 -14.37 -5.09
N SER A 657 -29.71 -13.58 -5.55
CA SER A 657 -29.79 -12.96 -6.88
C SER A 657 -29.47 -14.03 -7.94
N LEU A 658 -30.40 -14.32 -8.85
CA LEU A 658 -30.17 -15.19 -9.99
C LEU A 658 -29.50 -14.43 -11.14
N ILE A 659 -30.03 -13.25 -11.43
CA ILE A 659 -29.49 -12.29 -12.38
C ILE A 659 -29.48 -10.95 -11.66
N ASP A 660 -28.27 -10.46 -11.38
CA ASP A 660 -28.11 -9.19 -10.68
C ASP A 660 -28.48 -8.01 -11.60
N ASP A 661 -28.02 -8.07 -12.85
CA ASP A 661 -28.42 -7.14 -13.89
C ASP A 661 -28.26 -7.79 -15.28
N LEU A 662 -29.29 -7.67 -16.11
CA LEU A 662 -29.25 -8.01 -17.51
C LEU A 662 -29.79 -6.81 -18.30
N THR A 663 -28.88 -6.02 -18.85
CA THR A 663 -29.23 -4.82 -19.61
C THR A 663 -29.01 -5.05 -21.10
N MET A 664 -30.02 -4.72 -21.89
CA MET A 664 -29.97 -4.69 -23.34
C MET A 664 -30.25 -3.28 -23.82
N GLY A 665 -29.45 -2.78 -24.75
CA GLY A 665 -29.60 -1.43 -25.27
C GLY A 665 -29.37 -1.34 -26.77
N ILE A 666 -30.23 -0.61 -27.47
CA ILE A 666 -30.09 -0.26 -28.87
C ILE A 666 -30.58 1.16 -29.11
N SER A 667 -30.03 1.82 -30.09
CA SER A 667 -30.39 3.17 -30.44
C SER A 667 -30.68 3.31 -31.93
N TYR A 668 -31.59 4.21 -32.26
CA TYR A 668 -31.96 4.57 -33.62
C TYR A 668 -31.64 6.05 -33.86
N ASN A 669 -30.77 6.36 -34.80
CA ASN A 669 -30.43 7.73 -35.16
C ASN A 669 -31.35 8.22 -36.29
N THR A 670 -32.32 9.06 -35.93
CA THR A 670 -33.28 9.61 -36.87
C THR A 670 -32.68 10.58 -37.90
N ALA A 671 -31.49 11.04 -37.65
CA ALA A 671 -30.77 11.97 -38.56
C ALA A 671 -29.82 11.24 -39.51
N ALA A 672 -29.53 9.96 -39.29
CA ALA A 672 -28.64 9.20 -40.14
C ALA A 672 -29.37 8.80 -41.44
N GLN A 673 -28.75 9.13 -42.58
CA GLN A 673 -29.25 8.70 -43.92
C GLN A 673 -28.91 7.23 -44.21
N VAL A 674 -27.82 6.74 -43.63
CA VAL A 674 -27.32 5.41 -43.85
C VAL A 674 -27.07 4.76 -42.49
N ARG A 675 -27.50 3.53 -42.28
CA ARG A 675 -27.29 2.71 -41.08
C ARG A 675 -27.78 3.42 -39.80
N PRO A 676 -29.06 3.70 -39.66
CA PRO A 676 -29.59 4.46 -38.52
C PRO A 676 -29.54 3.70 -37.16
N TRP A 677 -29.51 2.37 -37.18
CA TRP A 677 -29.46 1.55 -35.94
C TRP A 677 -28.03 1.43 -35.42
N SER A 678 -27.87 1.62 -34.12
CA SER A 678 -26.63 1.23 -33.43
C SER A 678 -26.51 -0.29 -33.30
N ASP A 679 -25.33 -0.75 -32.90
CA ASP A 679 -25.18 -2.13 -32.48
C ASP A 679 -25.99 -2.40 -31.20
N LEU A 680 -26.49 -3.63 -31.05
CA LEU A 680 -27.18 -4.07 -29.84
C LEU A 680 -26.16 -4.42 -28.78
N THR A 681 -26.20 -3.71 -27.67
CA THR A 681 -25.35 -3.97 -26.49
C THR A 681 -26.07 -4.90 -25.53
N PHE A 682 -25.30 -5.79 -24.91
CA PHE A 682 -25.79 -6.80 -24.00
C PHE A 682 -24.84 -6.89 -22.81
N ASN A 683 -25.34 -6.55 -21.62
CA ASN A 683 -24.55 -6.59 -20.39
C ASN A 683 -25.24 -7.53 -19.40
N LEU A 684 -24.55 -8.57 -18.98
CA LEU A 684 -25.03 -9.54 -18.01
C LEU A 684 -24.12 -9.56 -16.80
N ARG A 685 -24.70 -9.41 -15.62
CA ARG A 685 -24.01 -9.54 -14.34
C ARG A 685 -24.68 -10.61 -13.49
N LEU A 686 -23.91 -11.67 -13.20
CA LEU A 686 -24.34 -12.81 -12.39
C LEU A 686 -23.54 -12.83 -11.09
N LYS A 687 -24.21 -12.78 -9.96
CA LYS A 687 -23.58 -12.93 -8.65
C LYS A 687 -23.58 -14.41 -8.26
N LEU A 688 -22.49 -15.12 -8.62
CA LEU A 688 -22.39 -16.56 -8.42
C LEU A 688 -22.08 -16.93 -6.96
N SER A 689 -21.41 -16.06 -6.21
CA SER A 689 -21.17 -16.22 -4.78
C SER A 689 -21.11 -14.85 -4.08
N LYS A 690 -20.92 -14.81 -2.74
CA LYS A 690 -20.74 -13.56 -1.99
C LYS A 690 -19.51 -12.77 -2.47
N SER A 691 -18.47 -13.48 -2.92
CA SER A 691 -17.16 -12.92 -3.33
C SER A 691 -16.92 -12.98 -4.85
N TYR A 692 -17.82 -13.59 -5.64
CA TYR A 692 -17.58 -13.75 -7.08
C TYR A 692 -18.77 -13.28 -7.91
N THR A 693 -18.52 -12.28 -8.74
CA THR A 693 -19.48 -11.73 -9.70
C THR A 693 -18.94 -11.92 -11.12
N LEU A 694 -19.68 -12.61 -11.95
CA LEU A 694 -19.38 -12.76 -13.38
C LEU A 694 -20.04 -11.62 -14.15
N SER A 695 -19.24 -10.83 -14.85
CA SER A 695 -19.72 -9.78 -15.75
C SER A 695 -19.41 -10.14 -17.19
N MET A 696 -20.43 -10.09 -18.04
CA MET A 696 -20.32 -10.38 -19.47
C MET A 696 -20.86 -9.19 -20.26
N ASN A 697 -20.00 -8.54 -21.02
CA ASN A 697 -20.37 -7.45 -21.93
C ASN A 697 -20.17 -7.93 -23.35
N SER A 698 -21.22 -7.86 -24.14
CA SER A 698 -21.18 -8.31 -25.52
C SER A 698 -21.93 -7.36 -26.45
N THR A 699 -21.48 -7.27 -27.67
CA THR A 699 -22.10 -6.43 -28.70
C THR A 699 -22.47 -7.27 -29.88
N PHE A 700 -23.66 -7.03 -30.43
CA PHE A 700 -24.14 -7.66 -31.63
C PHE A 700 -24.29 -6.59 -32.71
N ALA A 701 -23.44 -6.67 -33.73
CA ALA A 701 -23.48 -5.75 -34.84
C ALA A 701 -24.81 -5.92 -35.62
N THR A 702 -25.47 -4.81 -35.85
CA THR A 702 -26.79 -4.76 -36.44
C THR A 702 -26.76 -4.97 -37.97
N TYR A 703 -25.64 -4.56 -38.61
CA TYR A 703 -25.55 -4.61 -40.08
C TYR A 703 -24.69 -5.77 -40.54
N ALA A 704 -25.18 -6.45 -41.60
CA ALA A 704 -24.44 -7.51 -42.26
C ALA A 704 -23.26 -6.97 -43.07
N TYR A 705 -22.22 -7.77 -43.26
CA TYR A 705 -21.13 -7.42 -44.14
C TYR A 705 -21.55 -7.50 -45.60
N GLU A 706 -20.98 -6.64 -46.47
CA GLU A 706 -21.09 -6.71 -47.93
C GLU A 706 -19.73 -6.36 -48.56
N PHE A 707 -19.59 -6.62 -49.83
CA PHE A 707 -18.38 -6.24 -50.56
C PHE A 707 -18.59 -4.86 -51.18
N ASP A 708 -17.59 -3.95 -51.01
CA ASP A 708 -17.54 -2.68 -51.70
C ASP A 708 -17.16 -2.88 -53.20
N GLU A 709 -17.12 -1.78 -53.95
CA GLU A 709 -16.74 -1.76 -55.36
C GLU A 709 -15.31 -2.29 -55.62
N ASN A 710 -14.45 -2.24 -54.62
CA ASN A 710 -13.07 -2.70 -54.64
C ASN A 710 -12.93 -4.16 -54.13
N GLY A 711 -14.04 -4.85 -53.84
CA GLY A 711 -14.02 -6.20 -53.29
C GLY A 711 -13.62 -6.29 -51.82
N ARG A 712 -13.56 -5.18 -51.07
CA ARG A 712 -13.27 -5.18 -49.65
C ARG A 712 -14.56 -5.47 -48.85
N VAL A 713 -14.41 -6.16 -47.76
CA VAL A 713 -15.52 -6.42 -46.83
C VAL A 713 -15.78 -5.22 -45.97
N VAL A 714 -16.94 -4.65 -46.10
CA VAL A 714 -17.38 -3.46 -45.32
C VAL A 714 -18.74 -3.73 -44.66
N PRO A 715 -19.10 -3.07 -43.56
CA PRO A 715 -20.45 -3.12 -43.03
C PRO A 715 -21.45 -2.58 -44.07
N GLY A 716 -22.41 -3.37 -44.42
CA GLY A 716 -23.43 -3.05 -45.42
C GLY A 716 -24.57 -2.21 -44.85
N ASN A 717 -25.58 -1.96 -45.70
CA ASN A 717 -26.76 -1.18 -45.34
C ASN A 717 -27.94 -2.06 -44.89
N ARG A 718 -27.89 -3.36 -45.13
CA ARG A 718 -28.94 -4.30 -44.72
C ARG A 718 -28.67 -4.78 -43.30
N THR A 719 -29.72 -4.77 -42.47
CA THR A 719 -29.64 -5.30 -41.11
C THR A 719 -29.59 -6.81 -41.09
N GLU A 720 -28.94 -7.43 -40.13
CA GLU A 720 -28.97 -8.87 -39.87
C GLU A 720 -30.41 -9.39 -39.70
N TRP A 721 -31.30 -8.55 -39.15
CA TRP A 721 -32.71 -8.86 -38.96
C TRP A 721 -33.45 -9.07 -40.30
N SER A 722 -33.08 -8.36 -41.36
CA SER A 722 -33.67 -8.57 -42.69
C SER A 722 -33.36 -9.96 -43.27
N TYR A 723 -32.35 -10.63 -42.70
CA TYR A 723 -31.99 -12.02 -43.01
C TYR A 723 -32.53 -13.02 -42.00
N GLY A 724 -33.45 -12.59 -41.09
CA GLY A 724 -33.97 -13.43 -40.01
C GLY A 724 -32.97 -13.78 -38.90
N ARG A 725 -31.89 -12.98 -38.74
CA ARG A 725 -30.83 -13.22 -37.76
C ARG A 725 -30.90 -12.20 -36.64
N PHE A 726 -30.53 -12.61 -35.40
CA PHE A 726 -30.55 -11.73 -34.22
C PHE A 726 -29.54 -10.56 -34.31
N GLY A 727 -28.40 -10.79 -34.90
CA GLY A 727 -27.29 -9.84 -35.02
C GLY A 727 -25.99 -10.61 -35.24
N ARG A 728 -24.94 -9.90 -35.59
CA ARG A 728 -23.59 -10.49 -35.75
C ARG A 728 -22.81 -10.24 -34.48
N TRP A 729 -22.49 -11.32 -33.78
CA TRP A 729 -21.77 -11.22 -32.53
C TRP A 729 -20.35 -10.67 -32.75
N SER A 730 -20.01 -9.54 -32.09
CA SER A 730 -18.69 -8.89 -32.23
C SER A 730 -17.61 -9.57 -31.40
N GLY A 731 -18.02 -10.51 -30.54
CA GLY A 731 -17.10 -11.22 -29.68
C GLY A 731 -17.32 -10.94 -28.21
N TYR A 732 -16.51 -11.57 -27.39
CA TYR A 732 -16.50 -11.43 -25.93
C TYR A 732 -15.11 -11.59 -25.38
N GLY A 733 -14.75 -10.72 -24.45
CA GLY A 733 -13.51 -10.83 -23.71
C GLY A 733 -13.76 -10.61 -22.22
N THR A 734 -13.10 -11.40 -21.38
CA THR A 734 -13.13 -11.24 -19.95
C THR A 734 -11.82 -11.70 -19.33
N SER A 735 -11.53 -11.15 -18.16
CA SER A 735 -10.46 -11.62 -17.31
C SER A 735 -11.04 -12.19 -16.02
N PHE A 736 -10.41 -13.21 -15.51
CA PHE A 736 -10.76 -13.79 -14.22
C PHE A 736 -9.50 -14.04 -13.40
N SER A 737 -9.65 -13.92 -12.09
CA SER A 737 -8.61 -14.26 -11.15
C SER A 737 -9.15 -15.30 -10.16
N TRP A 738 -8.30 -16.21 -9.78
CA TRP A 738 -8.63 -17.27 -8.85
C TRP A 738 -7.50 -17.47 -7.85
N THR A 739 -7.83 -17.37 -6.56
CA THR A 739 -6.88 -17.58 -5.48
C THR A 739 -7.10 -18.94 -4.87
N VAL A 740 -6.06 -19.74 -4.85
CA VAL A 740 -6.02 -21.04 -4.21
C VAL A 740 -5.18 -20.92 -2.94
N ASN A 741 -5.75 -21.32 -1.82
CA ASN A 741 -5.11 -21.37 -0.52
C ASN A 741 -5.42 -22.70 0.18
N ASN A 742 -4.95 -22.91 1.39
CA ASN A 742 -5.19 -24.13 2.16
C ASN A 742 -6.67 -24.50 2.25
N ASP A 743 -7.55 -23.53 2.46
CA ASP A 743 -8.99 -23.76 2.61
C ASP A 743 -9.66 -24.06 1.28
N SER A 744 -9.31 -23.32 0.24
CA SER A 744 -9.77 -23.59 -1.12
C SER A 744 -9.33 -24.96 -1.59
N TRP A 745 -8.09 -25.35 -1.30
CA TRP A 745 -7.55 -26.65 -1.64
C TRP A 745 -8.26 -27.79 -0.89
N LYS A 746 -8.55 -27.62 0.39
CA LYS A 746 -9.32 -28.58 1.20
C LYS A 746 -10.71 -28.79 0.60
N LYS A 747 -11.42 -27.72 0.24
CA LYS A 747 -12.73 -27.80 -0.45
C LYS A 747 -12.65 -28.48 -1.81
N ILE A 748 -11.64 -28.17 -2.63
CA ILE A 748 -11.41 -28.83 -3.92
C ILE A 748 -11.15 -30.32 -3.73
N ARG A 749 -10.24 -30.68 -2.82
CA ARG A 749 -9.93 -32.09 -2.51
C ARG A 749 -11.17 -32.85 -2.06
N ASN A 750 -11.94 -32.28 -1.13
CA ASN A 750 -13.15 -32.91 -0.60
C ASN A 750 -14.23 -33.08 -1.68
N PHE A 751 -14.33 -32.13 -2.62
CA PHE A 751 -15.21 -32.28 -3.77
C PHE A 751 -14.83 -33.46 -4.67
N PHE A 752 -13.53 -33.69 -4.94
CA PHE A 752 -13.07 -34.81 -5.75
C PHE A 752 -13.04 -36.15 -5.00
N THR A 753 -12.84 -36.13 -3.67
CA THR A 753 -12.80 -37.37 -2.87
C THR A 753 -14.16 -37.77 -2.30
N GLY A 754 -15.20 -36.95 -2.46
CA GLY A 754 -16.54 -37.21 -1.93
C GLY A 754 -16.65 -37.16 -0.41
N GLN A 755 -15.61 -36.67 0.30
CA GLN A 755 -15.66 -36.49 1.75
C GLN A 755 -16.53 -35.29 2.12
N LYS A 756 -17.48 -35.48 3.03
CA LYS A 756 -18.27 -34.41 3.63
C LYS A 756 -17.40 -33.68 4.67
N ASP A 757 -17.41 -32.37 4.63
CA ASP A 757 -16.84 -31.55 5.70
C ASP A 757 -17.70 -31.73 6.97
N ASP A 758 -17.09 -32.16 8.08
CA ASP A 758 -17.67 -31.97 9.40
C ASP A 758 -17.66 -30.45 9.66
N GLU A 759 -18.86 -29.87 9.75
CA GLU A 759 -19.04 -28.42 10.00
C GLU A 759 -18.53 -28.11 11.41
N GLU A 760 -17.28 -27.68 11.54
CA GLU A 760 -16.86 -26.86 12.67
C GLU A 760 -17.49 -25.47 12.48
N GLN A 761 -18.36 -25.11 13.41
CA GLN A 761 -18.95 -23.78 13.55
C GLN A 761 -17.85 -22.76 13.85
N ASP A 762 -17.28 -22.16 12.83
CA ASP A 762 -16.53 -20.90 12.98
C ASP A 762 -17.47 -19.72 12.74
N GLN A 763 -17.73 -19.00 13.83
CA GLN A 763 -18.46 -17.73 13.82
C GLN A 763 -17.69 -16.70 13.00
N ASP A 764 -18.23 -16.40 11.82
CA ASP A 764 -17.86 -15.24 11.00
C ASP A 764 -18.18 -13.94 11.75
N GLN A 765 -17.16 -13.29 12.26
CA GLN A 765 -17.19 -11.85 12.51
C GLN A 765 -15.95 -11.20 11.87
N ASN A 766 -16.22 -10.42 10.86
CA ASN A 766 -15.44 -9.38 10.18
C ASN A 766 -15.13 -9.66 8.70
N ALA A 767 -16.09 -9.28 7.87
CA ALA A 767 -15.83 -8.88 6.50
C ALA A 767 -16.25 -7.41 6.35
N SER A 768 -15.31 -6.52 6.57
CA SER A 768 -15.43 -5.13 6.12
C SER A 768 -14.72 -5.00 4.78
N THR A 769 -15.50 -4.61 3.79
CA THR A 769 -15.20 -3.89 2.56
C THR A 769 -13.74 -3.46 2.41
N GLU A 770 -13.05 -3.99 1.41
CA GLU A 770 -11.91 -3.33 0.79
C GLU A 770 -12.25 -3.05 -0.67
N GLU A 771 -12.38 -1.76 -0.95
CA GLU A 771 -12.35 -1.18 -2.27
C GLU A 771 -10.92 -1.23 -2.82
N ASP A 772 -10.85 -1.43 -4.13
CA ASP A 772 -9.63 -1.35 -4.93
C ASP A 772 -8.84 -0.07 -4.64
N GLY A 773 -7.59 -0.23 -4.27
CA GLY A 773 -6.61 0.84 -4.14
C GLY A 773 -5.22 0.28 -4.37
N ASP A 774 -4.57 0.79 -5.39
CA ASP A 774 -3.18 0.55 -5.75
C ASP A 774 -2.24 0.56 -4.54
N MET A 775 -1.53 -0.55 -4.35
CA MET A 775 -0.50 -0.66 -3.32
C MET A 775 0.87 -0.31 -3.90
N GLU A 776 1.29 0.92 -3.69
CA GLU A 776 2.70 1.23 -3.51
C GLU A 776 3.02 1.13 -2.01
N GLY A 777 3.95 0.25 -1.70
CA GLY A 777 4.31 -0.06 -0.34
C GLY A 777 5.13 1.02 0.32
N GLU A 778 4.78 1.34 1.54
CA GLU A 778 5.66 1.96 2.51
C GLU A 778 5.37 1.38 3.89
N ALA A 779 6.41 0.78 4.47
CA ALA A 779 6.37 0.27 5.82
C ALA A 779 6.29 1.44 6.81
N THR A 780 5.15 1.61 7.47
CA THR A 780 5.05 2.44 8.66
C THR A 780 5.02 1.56 9.89
N GLU A 781 6.05 1.69 10.70
CA GLU A 781 6.08 1.24 12.09
C GLU A 781 4.95 1.89 12.88
N GLY A 782 4.13 1.08 13.49
CA GLY A 782 3.12 1.52 14.44
C GLY A 782 2.47 0.32 15.12
N GLY A 783 2.92 0.05 16.34
CA GLY A 783 2.33 -0.74 17.41
C GLY A 783 1.38 -1.87 17.00
N ALA A 784 1.90 -3.07 16.85
CA ALA A 784 1.09 -4.26 16.67
C ALA A 784 0.17 -4.47 17.90
N PRO A 785 -1.13 -4.68 17.73
CA PRO A 785 -1.97 -5.21 18.79
C PRO A 785 -1.45 -6.62 19.13
N LYS A 786 -1.19 -6.89 20.40
CA LYS A 786 -0.83 -8.23 20.91
C LYS A 786 -1.93 -9.20 20.45
N LYS A 787 -1.68 -9.93 19.36
CA LYS A 787 -2.47 -11.09 19.01
C LYS A 787 -2.37 -12.06 20.19
N LYS A 788 -3.53 -12.40 20.79
CA LYS A 788 -3.63 -13.57 21.65
C LYS A 788 -3.04 -14.73 20.87
N THR A 789 -1.96 -15.29 21.37
CA THR A 789 -1.37 -16.53 20.86
C THR A 789 -2.42 -17.61 21.08
N GLU A 790 -3.16 -17.97 20.03
CA GLU A 790 -3.93 -19.20 20.03
C GLU A 790 -2.91 -20.34 20.21
N LYS A 791 -3.09 -21.12 21.25
CA LYS A 791 -2.32 -22.35 21.45
C LYS A 791 -2.52 -23.22 20.23
N ALA A 792 -1.45 -23.45 19.46
CA ALA A 792 -1.49 -24.32 18.30
C ALA A 792 -2.00 -25.70 18.76
N ALA A 793 -2.99 -26.22 18.03
CA ALA A 793 -3.51 -27.56 18.31
C ALA A 793 -2.37 -28.58 18.14
N ALA A 794 -2.08 -29.31 19.20
CA ALA A 794 -1.17 -30.44 19.15
C ALA A 794 -1.95 -31.66 18.61
N ASP A 795 -1.27 -32.53 17.84
CA ASP A 795 -1.83 -33.84 17.46
C ASP A 795 -1.91 -34.82 18.66
N ALA A 796 -2.46 -36.00 18.42
CA ALA A 796 -2.64 -37.03 19.47
C ALA A 796 -1.32 -37.45 20.14
N ASP A 797 -0.17 -37.21 19.49
CA ASP A 797 1.17 -37.53 19.97
C ASP A 797 1.87 -36.32 20.62
N GLY A 798 1.18 -35.17 20.76
CA GLY A 798 1.67 -33.96 21.41
C GLY A 798 2.58 -33.09 20.55
N TYR A 799 2.63 -33.30 19.20
CA TYR A 799 3.38 -32.51 18.28
C TYR A 799 2.55 -31.33 17.77
N GLN A 800 3.13 -30.15 17.73
CA GLN A 800 2.49 -28.99 17.06
C GLN A 800 2.49 -29.18 15.56
N VAL A 801 1.31 -29.34 14.97
CA VAL A 801 1.16 -29.42 13.51
C VAL A 801 1.38 -28.05 12.91
N PHE A 802 2.51 -27.85 12.23
CA PHE A 802 2.74 -26.67 11.42
C PHE A 802 1.90 -26.74 10.14
N LYS A 803 0.78 -26.00 10.11
CA LYS A 803 0.02 -25.79 8.88
C LYS A 803 0.78 -24.77 8.03
N MET A 804 1.45 -25.22 6.98
CA MET A 804 2.14 -24.34 6.02
C MET A 804 1.12 -23.42 5.34
N PRO A 805 1.08 -22.12 5.67
CA PRO A 805 0.17 -21.19 5.00
C PRO A 805 0.72 -20.84 3.62
N TRP A 806 -0.10 -21.03 2.59
CA TRP A 806 0.22 -20.62 1.24
C TRP A 806 -0.99 -20.04 0.54
N SER A 807 -0.75 -19.14 -0.40
CA SER A 807 -1.77 -18.66 -1.33
C SER A 807 -1.14 -18.44 -2.70
N ILE A 808 -1.81 -18.88 -3.74
CA ILE A 808 -1.42 -18.68 -5.13
C ILE A 808 -2.60 -18.09 -5.86
N ASN A 809 -2.38 -16.96 -6.48
CA ASN A 809 -3.36 -16.29 -7.33
C ASN A 809 -2.99 -16.50 -8.80
N PHE A 810 -3.96 -16.99 -9.57
CA PHE A 810 -3.91 -17.11 -11.01
C PHE A 810 -4.82 -16.07 -11.61
N SER A 811 -4.33 -15.29 -12.55
CA SER A 811 -5.16 -14.36 -13.32
C SER A 811 -4.87 -14.52 -14.81
N THR A 812 -5.92 -14.65 -15.58
CA THR A 812 -5.84 -14.74 -17.03
C THR A 812 -7.08 -14.13 -17.66
N GLY A 813 -7.00 -13.82 -18.93
CA GLY A 813 -8.11 -13.37 -19.72
C GLY A 813 -8.17 -14.13 -21.03
N PHE A 814 -9.35 -14.23 -21.58
CA PHE A 814 -9.54 -14.73 -22.93
C PHE A 814 -10.39 -13.76 -23.74
N ASN A 815 -10.18 -13.78 -25.05
CA ASN A 815 -10.98 -13.04 -26.01
C ASN A 815 -11.46 -13.99 -27.11
N ILE A 816 -12.71 -13.83 -27.45
CA ILE A 816 -13.32 -14.44 -28.64
C ILE A 816 -13.66 -13.27 -29.55
N THR A 817 -13.03 -13.19 -30.71
CA THR A 817 -13.23 -12.10 -31.68
C THR A 817 -13.33 -12.65 -33.07
N GLU A 818 -13.92 -11.89 -34.00
CA GLU A 818 -13.90 -12.23 -35.40
C GLU A 818 -12.47 -12.31 -35.92
N ASP A 819 -12.14 -13.35 -36.66
CA ASP A 819 -10.82 -13.56 -37.28
C ASP A 819 -10.81 -12.96 -38.69
N THR A 820 -10.53 -11.68 -38.78
CA THR A 820 -10.45 -10.93 -40.04
C THR A 820 -9.20 -11.30 -40.89
N SER A 821 -8.28 -12.10 -40.35
CA SER A 821 -7.14 -12.64 -41.11
C SER A 821 -7.52 -13.77 -42.03
N LYS A 822 -8.68 -14.39 -41.83
CA LYS A 822 -9.25 -15.44 -42.66
C LYS A 822 -10.27 -14.90 -43.64
N PRO A 823 -10.49 -15.57 -44.78
CA PRO A 823 -11.49 -15.12 -45.71
C PRO A 823 -12.90 -15.24 -45.11
N ILE A 824 -13.73 -14.27 -45.46
CA ILE A 824 -15.14 -14.27 -45.05
C ILE A 824 -15.89 -15.42 -45.71
N ASN A 825 -16.79 -16.05 -45.00
CA ASN A 825 -17.69 -17.04 -45.54
C ASN A 825 -18.76 -16.35 -46.43
N ARG A 826 -18.66 -16.51 -47.75
CA ARG A 826 -19.54 -15.85 -48.71
C ARG A 826 -21.02 -16.26 -48.63
N LYS A 827 -21.35 -17.44 -48.03
CA LYS A 827 -22.75 -17.86 -47.87
C LYS A 827 -23.51 -17.10 -46.81
N ASN A 828 -22.84 -16.77 -45.70
CA ASN A 828 -23.46 -16.09 -44.56
C ASN A 828 -22.86 -14.72 -44.27
N MET A 829 -21.83 -14.27 -45.03
CA MET A 829 -21.14 -13.00 -44.86
C MET A 829 -20.64 -12.79 -43.44
N ARG A 830 -19.97 -13.81 -42.85
CA ARG A 830 -19.40 -13.78 -41.52
C ARG A 830 -17.96 -14.28 -41.50
N TYR A 831 -17.14 -13.69 -40.66
CA TYR A 831 -15.82 -14.21 -40.35
C TYR A 831 -15.93 -15.38 -39.35
N PRO A 832 -14.99 -16.35 -39.41
CA PRO A 832 -14.88 -17.33 -38.33
C PRO A 832 -14.42 -16.61 -37.03
N TYR A 833 -14.72 -17.21 -35.87
CA TYR A 833 -14.26 -16.69 -34.61
C TYR A 833 -12.88 -17.24 -34.24
N LYS A 834 -12.05 -16.41 -33.64
CA LYS A 834 -10.76 -16.77 -33.05
C LYS A 834 -10.87 -16.69 -31.55
N PHE A 835 -10.55 -17.77 -30.86
CA PHE A 835 -10.31 -17.79 -29.43
C PHE A 835 -8.83 -17.46 -29.17
N SER A 836 -8.56 -16.49 -28.33
CA SER A 836 -7.21 -16.13 -27.88
C SER A 836 -7.16 -16.02 -26.37
N LEU A 837 -6.17 -16.64 -25.79
CA LEU A 837 -5.80 -16.41 -24.39
C LEU A 837 -4.85 -15.22 -24.34
N ASN A 838 -5.04 -14.36 -23.35
CA ASN A 838 -4.11 -13.26 -23.07
C ASN A 838 -2.86 -13.80 -22.36
N SER A 839 -2.37 -13.13 -21.35
CA SER A 839 -1.32 -13.64 -20.50
C SER A 839 -1.90 -14.38 -19.30
N LEU A 840 -1.26 -15.44 -18.86
CA LEU A 840 -1.48 -16.05 -17.55
C LEU A 840 -0.49 -15.40 -16.56
N ASN A 841 -0.99 -14.76 -15.54
CA ASN A 841 -0.18 -14.25 -14.43
C ASN A 841 -0.37 -15.15 -13.21
N ILE A 842 0.71 -15.48 -12.55
CA ILE A 842 0.75 -16.34 -11.37
C ILE A 842 1.55 -15.60 -10.30
N ASN A 843 0.92 -15.29 -9.20
CA ASN A 843 1.63 -14.74 -8.04
C ASN A 843 1.24 -15.49 -6.77
N GLY A 844 2.15 -15.60 -5.85
CA GLY A 844 1.86 -16.33 -4.63
C GLY A 844 2.88 -16.10 -3.54
N ASN A 845 2.47 -16.50 -2.35
CA ASN A 845 3.33 -16.55 -1.19
C ASN A 845 3.20 -17.91 -0.48
N VAL A 846 4.30 -18.39 0.07
CA VAL A 846 4.38 -19.65 0.78
C VAL A 846 5.28 -19.47 2.01
N LYS A 847 4.77 -19.76 3.19
CA LYS A 847 5.59 -19.86 4.40
C LYS A 847 5.99 -21.32 4.58
N LEU A 848 7.22 -21.65 4.19
CA LEU A 848 7.73 -23.02 4.30
C LEU A 848 7.91 -23.44 5.76
N THR A 849 8.31 -22.50 6.61
CA THR A 849 8.41 -22.63 8.07
C THR A 849 8.08 -21.29 8.71
N ASN A 850 8.05 -21.22 10.04
CA ASN A 850 7.91 -19.94 10.76
C ASN A 850 9.03 -18.95 10.44
N LYS A 851 10.20 -19.44 9.97
CA LYS A 851 11.39 -18.63 9.68
C LYS A 851 11.65 -18.44 8.18
N TRP A 852 10.96 -19.18 7.29
CA TRP A 852 11.14 -19.09 5.84
C TRP A 852 9.85 -18.66 5.15
N ALA A 853 9.92 -17.62 4.34
CA ALA A 853 8.83 -17.24 3.46
C ALA A 853 9.36 -17.03 2.04
N VAL A 854 8.57 -17.46 1.06
CA VAL A 854 8.86 -17.31 -0.37
C VAL A 854 7.64 -16.64 -1.00
N SER A 855 7.87 -15.52 -1.69
CA SER A 855 6.89 -14.94 -2.59
C SER A 855 7.41 -14.98 -4.02
N PHE A 856 6.51 -15.17 -4.96
CA PHE A 856 6.87 -15.22 -6.37
C PHE A 856 5.83 -14.56 -7.25
N ASN A 857 6.31 -14.03 -8.36
CA ASN A 857 5.50 -13.51 -9.45
C ASN A 857 6.05 -14.06 -10.76
N SER A 858 5.20 -14.64 -11.58
CA SER A 858 5.52 -15.23 -12.86
C SER A 858 4.32 -15.16 -13.80
N GLY A 859 4.52 -15.53 -15.05
CA GLY A 859 3.43 -15.64 -15.99
C GLY A 859 3.87 -16.25 -17.32
N TYR A 860 2.92 -16.37 -18.20
CA TYR A 860 3.14 -16.86 -19.56
C TYR A 860 2.33 -16.03 -20.55
N ASP A 861 2.98 -15.46 -21.54
CA ASP A 861 2.31 -14.76 -22.66
C ASP A 861 2.03 -15.76 -23.79
N PHE A 862 0.74 -16.04 -24.01
CA PHE A 862 0.32 -17.00 -25.03
C PHE A 862 0.54 -16.48 -26.47
N ASN A 863 0.60 -15.16 -26.66
CA ASN A 863 0.83 -14.55 -27.97
C ASN A 863 2.32 -14.57 -28.34
N ALA A 864 3.16 -14.14 -27.42
CA ALA A 864 4.62 -14.19 -27.58
C ALA A 864 5.19 -15.61 -27.39
N LYS A 865 4.43 -16.53 -26.77
CA LYS A 865 4.84 -17.88 -26.38
C LYS A 865 6.07 -17.90 -25.47
N GLU A 866 6.16 -16.95 -24.59
CA GLU A 866 7.29 -16.75 -23.69
C GLU A 866 6.84 -16.65 -22.24
N ILE A 867 7.72 -17.07 -21.33
CA ILE A 867 7.53 -16.83 -19.90
C ILE A 867 7.78 -15.34 -19.66
N THR A 868 6.87 -14.69 -18.97
CA THR A 868 7.02 -13.28 -18.58
C THR A 868 8.12 -13.11 -17.54
N GLN A 869 8.41 -11.88 -17.18
CA GLN A 869 9.38 -11.58 -16.14
C GLN A 869 9.00 -12.34 -14.85
N THR A 870 9.89 -13.21 -14.40
CA THR A 870 9.67 -14.05 -13.21
C THR A 870 10.58 -13.59 -12.11
N ALA A 871 10.02 -13.33 -10.92
CA ALA A 871 10.76 -12.93 -9.74
C ALA A 871 10.38 -13.80 -8.53
N PHE A 872 11.37 -14.20 -7.77
CA PHE A 872 11.24 -14.87 -6.49
C PHE A 872 11.85 -13.99 -5.42
N ASN A 873 11.13 -13.78 -4.32
CA ASN A 873 11.65 -13.15 -3.12
C ASN A 873 11.60 -14.18 -1.98
N ILE A 874 12.76 -14.52 -1.49
CA ILE A 874 12.94 -15.48 -0.40
C ILE A 874 13.37 -14.69 0.82
N THR A 875 12.68 -14.87 1.94
CA THR A 875 13.04 -14.25 3.21
C THR A 875 13.27 -15.33 4.25
N ARG A 876 14.30 -15.15 5.05
CA ARG A 876 14.61 -16.03 6.19
C ARG A 876 14.90 -15.20 7.42
N ASP A 877 14.24 -15.53 8.50
CA ASP A 877 14.58 -15.04 9.83
C ASP A 877 15.72 -15.86 10.40
N LEU A 878 16.83 -15.20 10.68
CA LEU A 878 18.06 -15.74 11.28
C LEU A 878 18.18 -15.31 12.74
N HIS A 879 17.06 -15.02 13.41
CA HIS A 879 16.98 -14.55 14.77
C HIS A 879 17.42 -13.08 14.92
N CYS A 880 18.71 -12.79 15.00
CA CYS A 880 19.24 -11.42 15.09
C CYS A 880 19.41 -10.74 13.74
N PHE A 881 19.33 -11.49 12.65
CA PHE A 881 19.46 -11.03 11.28
C PHE A 881 18.27 -11.47 10.46
N SER A 882 17.98 -10.73 9.41
CA SER A 882 17.08 -11.15 8.34
C SER A 882 17.86 -11.32 7.04
N MET A 883 17.61 -12.42 6.36
CA MET A 883 18.15 -12.69 5.03
C MET A 883 17.04 -12.51 4.01
N THR A 884 17.33 -11.78 2.95
CA THR A 884 16.44 -11.66 1.79
C THR A 884 17.20 -11.99 0.52
N ALA A 885 16.59 -12.78 -0.36
CA ALA A 885 17.13 -13.07 -1.68
C ALA A 885 16.06 -12.78 -2.73
N ALA A 886 16.32 -11.82 -3.61
CA ALA A 886 15.49 -11.53 -4.76
C ALA A 886 16.16 -12.11 -6.02
N ILE A 887 15.48 -13.01 -6.70
CA ILE A 887 16.04 -13.75 -7.86
C ILE A 887 15.06 -13.64 -9.02
N SER A 888 15.54 -13.23 -10.17
CA SER A 888 14.78 -13.22 -11.43
C SER A 888 15.52 -14.06 -12.48
N PRO A 889 15.20 -15.35 -12.59
CA PRO A 889 15.90 -16.27 -13.51
C PRO A 889 15.33 -16.24 -14.94
N PHE A 890 14.07 -15.82 -15.13
CA PHE A 890 13.37 -15.85 -16.42
C PHE A 890 12.85 -14.46 -16.78
N GLY A 891 12.76 -14.18 -18.08
CA GLY A 891 12.30 -12.92 -18.63
C GLY A 891 13.43 -12.11 -19.24
N ARG A 892 13.14 -10.88 -19.63
CA ARG A 892 14.07 -9.95 -20.27
C ARG A 892 15.23 -9.54 -19.37
N TRP A 893 14.97 -9.43 -18.07
CA TRP A 893 15.94 -8.98 -17.07
C TRP A 893 16.22 -10.12 -16.11
N LYS A 894 17.45 -10.62 -16.10
CA LYS A 894 17.90 -11.65 -15.16
C LYS A 894 18.78 -11.02 -14.11
N TYR A 895 18.47 -11.22 -12.84
CA TYR A 895 19.26 -10.70 -11.74
C TYR A 895 19.12 -11.56 -10.49
N TYR A 896 20.05 -11.41 -9.57
CA TYR A 896 19.86 -11.79 -8.16
C TYR A 896 20.36 -10.65 -7.26
N ASN A 897 19.71 -10.51 -6.13
CA ASN A 897 20.13 -9.65 -5.04
C ASN A 897 20.00 -10.45 -3.75
N PHE A 898 21.07 -10.51 -2.98
CA PHE A 898 21.13 -11.21 -1.71
C PHE A 898 21.52 -10.22 -0.63
N THR A 899 20.74 -10.12 0.42
CA THR A 899 20.97 -9.17 1.52
C THR A 899 20.84 -9.87 2.84
N ILE A 900 21.78 -9.66 3.75
CA ILE A 900 21.69 -9.98 5.17
C ILE A 900 21.78 -8.68 5.93
N ARG A 901 20.83 -8.40 6.80
CA ARG A 901 20.82 -7.20 7.64
C ARG A 901 20.42 -7.52 9.08
N ALA A 902 20.90 -6.71 10.03
CA ALA A 902 20.48 -6.80 11.42
C ALA A 902 19.01 -6.41 11.60
N ASN A 903 18.29 -7.13 12.48
CA ASN A 903 16.86 -6.90 12.76
C ASN A 903 16.63 -5.69 13.67
N ALA A 904 17.61 -5.34 14.53
CA ALA A 904 17.48 -4.23 15.45
C ALA A 904 17.38 -2.88 14.72
N SER A 905 16.47 -2.03 15.15
CA SER A 905 16.21 -0.73 14.53
C SER A 905 17.46 0.16 14.52
N ILE A 906 18.24 0.12 15.56
CA ILE A 906 19.48 0.89 15.72
C ILE A 906 20.64 0.43 14.82
N LEU A 907 20.55 -0.81 14.28
CA LEU A 907 21.57 -1.43 13.45
C LEU A 907 21.07 -1.75 12.04
N GLN A 908 19.96 -1.17 11.59
CA GLN A 908 19.37 -1.45 10.28
C GLN A 908 20.33 -1.15 9.10
N ASP A 909 21.26 -0.22 9.29
CA ASP A 909 22.28 0.10 8.29
C ASP A 909 23.42 -0.93 8.26
N LEU A 910 23.50 -1.83 9.25
CA LEU A 910 24.43 -2.94 9.23
C LEU A 910 23.87 -4.04 8.34
N LYS A 911 24.21 -3.95 7.06
CA LYS A 911 23.81 -4.92 6.03
C LYS A 911 24.98 -5.34 5.17
N TRP A 912 24.95 -6.58 4.77
CA TRP A 912 25.78 -7.10 3.68
C TRP A 912 24.88 -7.39 2.49
N GLU A 913 25.24 -6.86 1.32
CA GLU A 913 24.43 -6.96 0.13
C GLU A 913 25.30 -7.38 -1.05
N GLN A 914 24.91 -8.44 -1.74
CA GLN A 914 25.52 -8.90 -2.97
C GLN A 914 24.50 -8.87 -4.09
N ARG A 915 24.83 -8.15 -5.15
CA ARG A 915 23.97 -7.97 -6.35
C ARG A 915 24.67 -8.56 -7.58
N SER A 916 23.89 -9.15 -8.49
CA SER A 916 24.44 -9.59 -9.78
C SER A 916 24.68 -8.41 -10.70
N GLN A 917 25.78 -8.42 -11.40
CA GLN A 917 26.16 -7.40 -12.40
C GLN A 917 25.76 -7.79 -13.82
N THR A 918 24.65 -8.46 -14.04
CA THR A 918 24.29 -8.92 -15.37
C THR A 918 23.68 -7.80 -16.21
N GLN A 919 24.51 -6.85 -16.65
CA GLN A 919 24.22 -6.07 -17.85
C GLN A 919 24.95 -6.73 -19.04
N SER A 920 24.30 -7.69 -19.66
CA SER A 920 24.73 -8.13 -20.99
C SER A 920 24.18 -7.16 -22.04
N ASN A 921 24.69 -5.94 -22.07
CA ASN A 921 24.54 -5.04 -23.22
C ASN A 921 25.62 -5.29 -24.28
N ILE A 922 26.13 -6.49 -24.35
CA ILE A 922 26.90 -6.91 -25.51
C ILE A 922 25.87 -7.25 -26.62
N GLN A 923 25.46 -6.26 -27.38
CA GLN A 923 24.93 -6.50 -28.71
C GLN A 923 26.09 -7.01 -29.55
N TRP A 924 26.17 -8.32 -29.75
CA TRP A 924 26.98 -8.89 -30.80
C TRP A 924 26.29 -8.57 -32.13
N TYR A 925 26.90 -7.71 -32.94
CA TYR A 925 26.49 -7.43 -34.31
C TYR A 925 26.78 -8.63 -35.20
#